data_b01afca2569eb1fd7be2677ce64d32cf
#
_entry.id   b01afca2569eb1fd7be2677ce64d32cf
#
_cell.length_a   1.000
_cell.length_b   1.000
_cell.length_c   1.000
_cell.angle_alpha   90.00
_cell.angle_beta   90.00
_cell.angle_gamma   90.00
#
_symmetry.space_group_name_H-M   'P 1'
#
loop_
_entity.id
_entity.type
_entity.pdbx_description
1 polymer ?
#
loop_
_entity_poly.entity_id
_entity_poly.type
_entity_poly.pdbx_seq_one_letter_code
_entity_poly.pdbx_strand_id
1 'polypeptide(L)'
;MALPVKALKVGQESYWLDQIARNREEYFSGRGESPGRFVGGDAATSGLTGEASAEQVQAIFRGLDPASGEQRCQPLWRADPRSKLSAAPLLAALKDKAAEQGVGQLPELASSKALAGDVRSVQAACKAGASGRVKVETVERLSRKVLSIDPHTLFGEAFDQAWQHRGKRVDARVAAFDHCFSSPKSVSLLAAGGGDRVRRELAAGRAEALTVALGYLERHGLGVRRDHNGSDRYQATGGLLGVPFEHRMSRAGDPNAHTHVLVQNAGRGPDGRWTALDSDRLYAHLMAADHLYLAAERAALSERLGVQWTGVDVRSGAAEIIGLDDRTLIERFSKRSEQIDEWLAEQGLSGIKASSAAAVATRAPKDRTESEESVYARWTRELADAGVGERELAGVCSDGRGRLVSTEELDRTLTDLGGPEGLTASASTFTRADVVDALAKRLPVAPSAREALTQAEQVAERFLAEWSVQVGRDQRLGIERYSTPELLERERGMVAAATERREEGCGQVRPEVVRTVLDRHATAGPDQAAMVEDVTRSGAGVSLVRGHAGSGKTWALGLAREAFELDGYQVLGAAPIGIATVGLGDEGFSDVRTVDRLLSDLEKRRLELDVRSVLVVDEAAMLGTRKLAPLLDHAERAGTKVLLVGDDRQFASIDAGGGFRALRVRLGASELTVNRRQIEVWEQRAIADVRDGQVEQAVAAYAEHERIRVFDVRDDRDRALVDDWWQAHQAKEEPVVYAHRRAQVDRLNQVCQRLRADHGELGAERLAVGDLAFAVGDRVVLGANALKRLGVANGTSAEITALDVPRRTMTVRTLEADPPRTVRLPTWYLDGEVRPGQSRRLTSPMPGPICAPKAARNSGRCSPWTAPRTCRASTCSSPARRSAPTFI
;
A
#
# COMPACT_ATOMS: atom_id res chain seq x y z
N MET A 1 -7.02 6.06 11.29
CA MET A 1 -6.09 5.02 11.76
C MET A 1 -6.73 3.68 11.48
N ALA A 2 -6.07 2.79 10.76
CA ALA A 2 -6.62 1.45 10.57
C ALA A 2 -6.50 0.67 11.88
N LEU A 3 -7.53 -0.04 12.27
CA LEU A 3 -7.51 -0.94 13.42
C LEU A 3 -6.33 -1.90 13.34
N PRO A 4 -5.43 -1.92 14.29
CA PRO A 4 -4.47 -2.99 14.40
C PRO A 4 -5.19 -4.23 14.92
N VAL A 5 -5.62 -5.11 14.02
CA VAL A 5 -6.04 -6.45 14.42
C VAL A 5 -4.81 -7.33 14.45
N LYS A 6 -4.57 -7.92 15.60
CA LYS A 6 -3.46 -8.82 15.82
C LYS A 6 -3.95 -10.24 16.02
N ALA A 7 -3.50 -11.16 15.17
CA ALA A 7 -3.70 -12.57 15.39
C ALA A 7 -2.80 -13.05 16.55
N LEU A 8 -3.41 -13.62 17.57
CA LEU A 8 -2.75 -14.14 18.77
C LEU A 8 -2.59 -15.65 18.67
N LYS A 9 -1.41 -16.16 19.01
CA LYS A 9 -1.11 -17.59 19.04
C LYS A 9 -1.24 -18.15 20.45
N VAL A 10 -1.42 -19.45 20.54
CA VAL A 10 -1.30 -20.18 21.82
C VAL A 10 0.06 -19.88 22.44
N GLY A 11 0.10 -19.61 23.74
CA GLY A 11 1.30 -19.19 24.47
C GLY A 11 1.50 -17.68 24.56
N GLN A 12 0.60 -16.86 23.99
CA GLN A 12 0.63 -15.40 24.10
C GLN A 12 -0.40 -14.85 25.09
N GLU A 13 -1.02 -15.72 25.87
CA GLU A 13 -2.03 -15.41 26.87
C GLU A 13 -1.53 -14.63 28.08
N SER A 14 -0.22 -14.67 28.39
CA SER A 14 0.34 -14.07 29.62
C SER A 14 -0.01 -12.59 29.79
N TYR A 15 -0.03 -11.82 28.71
CA TYR A 15 -0.41 -10.40 28.74
C TYR A 15 -1.86 -10.21 29.24
N TRP A 16 -2.77 -11.05 28.78
CA TRP A 16 -4.19 -11.00 29.13
C TRP A 16 -4.46 -11.55 30.52
N LEU A 17 -3.78 -12.64 30.89
CA LEU A 17 -3.86 -13.23 32.22
C LEU A 17 -3.30 -12.28 33.29
N ASP A 18 -2.22 -11.61 32.98
CA ASP A 18 -1.64 -10.57 33.83
C ASP A 18 -2.63 -9.42 34.09
N GLN A 19 -3.43 -9.04 33.11
CA GLN A 19 -4.45 -8.00 33.28
C GLN A 19 -5.58 -8.47 34.21
N ILE A 20 -6.06 -9.70 34.06
CA ILE A 20 -7.11 -10.27 34.90
C ILE A 20 -6.65 -10.44 36.32
N ALA A 21 -5.45 -10.99 36.55
CA ALA A 21 -4.90 -11.20 37.88
C ALA A 21 -4.74 -9.90 38.65
N ARG A 22 -4.28 -8.85 37.99
CA ARG A 22 -4.07 -7.53 38.60
C ARG A 22 -5.36 -6.79 38.86
N ASN A 23 -6.33 -6.89 37.96
CA ASN A 23 -7.62 -6.24 38.14
C ASN A 23 -8.37 -6.72 39.41
N ARG A 24 -8.17 -7.96 39.86
CA ARG A 24 -8.75 -8.45 41.12
C ARG A 24 -8.09 -7.84 42.37
N GLU A 25 -6.77 -7.74 42.40
CA GLU A 25 -6.06 -7.12 43.52
C GLU A 25 -6.18 -5.59 43.52
N GLU A 26 -6.20 -4.97 42.34
CA GLU A 26 -6.27 -3.52 42.17
C GLU A 26 -7.70 -2.98 42.23
N TYR A 27 -8.74 -3.77 41.91
CA TYR A 27 -10.15 -3.39 42.08
C TYR A 27 -10.48 -3.04 43.55
N PHE A 28 -9.92 -3.78 44.50
CA PHE A 28 -10.06 -3.49 45.93
C PHE A 28 -9.15 -2.36 46.42
N SER A 29 -8.13 -1.97 45.64
CA SER A 29 -7.16 -0.93 46.01
C SER A 29 -7.33 0.38 45.22
N GLY A 30 -8.32 0.47 44.30
CA GLY A 30 -8.54 1.65 43.45
C GLY A 30 -7.48 1.84 42.34
N ARG A 31 -6.75 0.80 42.03
CA ARG A 31 -5.65 0.82 41.03
C ARG A 31 -5.96 -0.13 39.89
N GLY A 32 -6.54 0.30 38.76
CA GLY A 32 -6.57 -0.59 37.61
C GLY A 32 -7.58 -0.36 36.52
N GLU A 33 -7.31 -1.04 35.40
CA GLU A 33 -8.17 -1.11 34.22
C GLU A 33 -9.38 -2.00 34.51
N SER A 34 -10.55 -1.74 33.91
CA SER A 34 -11.77 -2.55 34.12
C SER A 34 -11.53 -4.01 33.72
N PRO A 35 -12.01 -4.97 34.54
CA PRO A 35 -11.94 -6.38 34.18
C PRO A 35 -12.73 -6.64 32.90
N GLY A 36 -12.24 -7.55 32.07
CA GLY A 36 -12.90 -7.93 30.82
C GLY A 36 -14.25 -8.60 31.07
N ARG A 37 -15.30 -8.14 30.41
CA ARG A 37 -16.63 -8.76 30.47
C ARG A 37 -16.92 -9.50 29.19
N PHE A 38 -17.63 -10.62 29.27
CA PHE A 38 -18.03 -11.33 28.05
C PHE A 38 -19.02 -10.53 27.21
N VAL A 39 -18.77 -10.53 25.89
CA VAL A 39 -19.62 -9.88 24.89
C VAL A 39 -19.81 -10.80 23.68
N GLY A 40 -20.90 -10.55 22.94
CA GLY A 40 -21.21 -11.24 21.70
C GLY A 40 -22.26 -12.34 21.86
N GLY A 41 -22.84 -12.74 20.74
CA GLY A 41 -23.97 -13.69 20.71
C GLY A 41 -23.61 -15.09 21.18
N ASP A 42 -22.38 -15.53 20.90
CA ASP A 42 -21.91 -16.84 21.38
C ASP A 42 -21.66 -16.83 22.89
N ALA A 43 -21.15 -15.73 23.46
CA ALA A 43 -21.03 -15.61 24.91
C ALA A 43 -22.42 -15.69 25.59
N ALA A 44 -23.39 -15.00 25.02
CA ALA A 44 -24.77 -15.01 25.53
C ALA A 44 -25.41 -16.41 25.44
N THR A 45 -25.25 -17.10 24.31
CA THR A 45 -25.79 -18.47 24.12
C THR A 45 -25.10 -19.53 24.98
N SER A 46 -23.84 -19.33 25.33
CA SER A 46 -23.05 -20.17 26.22
C SER A 46 -23.26 -19.84 27.70
N GLY A 47 -24.15 -18.90 28.03
CA GLY A 47 -24.44 -18.50 29.41
C GLY A 47 -23.28 -17.73 30.08
N LEU A 48 -22.35 -17.23 29.31
CA LEU A 48 -21.20 -16.43 29.79
C LEU A 48 -21.65 -14.99 30.00
N THR A 49 -21.81 -14.60 31.23
CA THR A 49 -22.20 -13.25 31.62
C THR A 49 -21.25 -12.71 32.68
N GLY A 50 -21.00 -11.39 32.66
CA GLY A 50 -20.15 -10.75 33.66
C GLY A 50 -18.65 -10.83 33.31
N GLU A 51 -17.81 -10.78 34.32
CA GLU A 51 -16.36 -10.72 34.19
C GLU A 51 -15.77 -12.08 33.83
N ALA A 52 -14.77 -12.04 32.92
CA ALA A 52 -14.05 -13.24 32.53
C ALA A 52 -12.95 -13.60 33.53
N SER A 53 -12.95 -14.85 34.00
CA SER A 53 -11.86 -15.37 34.86
C SER A 53 -10.59 -15.68 34.06
N ALA A 54 -9.48 -15.82 34.77
CA ALA A 54 -8.21 -16.21 34.16
C ALA A 54 -8.29 -17.57 33.46
N GLU A 55 -8.99 -18.54 34.10
CA GLU A 55 -9.23 -19.88 33.54
C GLU A 55 -10.05 -19.80 32.25
N GLN A 56 -11.05 -18.94 32.21
CA GLN A 56 -11.90 -18.74 31.03
C GLN A 56 -11.14 -18.10 29.88
N VAL A 57 -10.31 -17.09 30.15
CA VAL A 57 -9.44 -16.52 29.11
C VAL A 57 -8.40 -17.55 28.64
N GLN A 58 -7.85 -18.35 29.54
CA GLN A 58 -6.96 -19.43 29.15
C GLN A 58 -7.66 -20.49 28.29
N ALA A 59 -8.93 -20.79 28.56
CA ALA A 59 -9.75 -21.67 27.71
C ALA A 59 -9.91 -21.12 26.29
N ILE A 60 -10.12 -19.79 26.12
CA ILE A 60 -10.14 -19.14 24.81
C ILE A 60 -8.85 -19.44 24.03
N PHE A 61 -7.69 -19.24 24.64
CA PHE A 61 -6.42 -19.52 23.98
C PHE A 61 -6.18 -21.00 23.67
N ARG A 62 -6.75 -21.89 24.49
CA ARG A 62 -6.71 -23.32 24.22
C ARG A 62 -7.76 -23.79 23.20
N GLY A 63 -8.62 -22.89 22.70
CA GLY A 63 -9.71 -23.18 21.76
C GLY A 63 -10.80 -24.06 22.39
N LEU A 64 -11.01 -23.87 23.65
CA LEU A 64 -12.07 -24.52 24.42
C LEU A 64 -13.25 -23.55 24.59
N ASP A 65 -14.42 -24.09 24.83
CA ASP A 65 -15.55 -23.34 25.32
C ASP A 65 -15.26 -22.91 26.78
N PRO A 66 -15.26 -21.58 27.11
CA PRO A 66 -14.95 -21.14 28.46
C PRO A 66 -16.02 -21.50 29.51
N ALA A 67 -17.23 -21.89 29.10
CA ALA A 67 -18.32 -22.31 29.99
C ALA A 67 -18.26 -23.81 30.28
N SER A 68 -18.15 -24.64 29.21
CA SER A 68 -18.23 -26.11 29.34
C SER A 68 -16.88 -26.81 29.33
N GLY A 69 -15.82 -26.16 28.85
CA GLY A 69 -14.52 -26.78 28.64
C GLY A 69 -14.44 -27.65 27.37
N GLU A 70 -15.50 -27.75 26.57
CA GLU A 70 -15.51 -28.54 25.35
C GLU A 70 -14.60 -27.95 24.27
N GLN A 71 -14.02 -28.85 23.44
CA GLN A 71 -13.12 -28.45 22.36
C GLN A 71 -13.90 -27.83 21.19
N ARG A 72 -13.68 -26.54 20.93
CA ARG A 72 -14.21 -25.80 19.78
C ARG A 72 -13.30 -25.88 18.57
N CYS A 73 -11.98 -25.72 18.77
CA CYS A 73 -10.98 -25.76 17.72
C CYS A 73 -9.84 -26.70 18.04
N GLN A 74 -9.60 -27.69 17.18
CA GLN A 74 -8.54 -28.68 17.34
C GLN A 74 -7.15 -28.03 17.29
N PRO A 75 -6.18 -28.50 18.11
CA PRO A 75 -4.81 -28.05 18.06
C PRO A 75 -4.15 -28.30 16.69
N LEU A 76 -3.39 -27.34 16.19
CA LEU A 76 -2.58 -27.48 14.99
C LEU A 76 -1.12 -27.74 15.38
N TRP A 77 -0.80 -29.01 15.63
CA TRP A 77 0.53 -29.39 16.08
C TRP A 77 1.58 -29.24 14.96
N ARG A 78 2.55 -28.36 15.16
CA ARG A 78 3.72 -28.19 14.29
C ARG A 78 5.02 -28.30 15.09
N ALA A 79 6.13 -28.61 14.42
CA ALA A 79 7.44 -28.55 15.05
C ALA A 79 7.67 -27.15 15.65
N ASP A 80 8.25 -27.12 16.86
CA ASP A 80 8.57 -25.86 17.53
C ASP A 80 9.47 -24.99 16.62
N PRO A 81 9.06 -23.74 16.27
CA PRO A 81 9.88 -22.88 15.43
C PRO A 81 11.28 -22.62 16.00
N ARG A 82 11.43 -22.69 17.33
CA ARG A 82 12.72 -22.53 18.02
C ARG A 82 13.68 -23.68 17.73
N SER A 83 13.18 -24.84 17.31
CA SER A 83 13.99 -25.99 16.87
C SER A 83 14.55 -25.84 15.45
N LYS A 84 14.40 -24.69 14.81
CA LYS A 84 14.85 -24.44 13.45
C LYS A 84 15.89 -23.34 13.43
N LEU A 85 16.89 -23.48 12.54
CA LEU A 85 17.95 -22.52 12.29
C LEU A 85 17.87 -21.95 10.88
N SER A 86 18.50 -20.81 10.62
CA SER A 86 18.61 -20.26 9.28
C SER A 86 19.29 -21.27 8.36
N ALA A 87 18.72 -21.44 7.15
CA ALA A 87 19.31 -22.34 6.16
C ALA A 87 20.52 -21.73 5.43
N ALA A 88 20.66 -20.40 5.45
CA ALA A 88 21.65 -19.69 4.65
C ALA A 88 23.11 -20.04 5.00
N PRO A 89 23.57 -20.05 6.28
CA PRO A 89 24.95 -20.42 6.60
C PRO A 89 25.28 -21.85 6.18
N LEU A 90 24.34 -22.78 6.34
CA LEU A 90 24.51 -24.15 5.95
C LEU A 90 24.57 -24.34 4.42
N LEU A 91 23.76 -23.58 3.68
CA LEU A 91 23.81 -23.60 2.21
C LEU A 91 25.12 -23.05 1.68
N ALA A 92 25.65 -21.97 2.27
CA ALA A 92 26.94 -21.40 1.90
C ALA A 92 28.03 -22.45 2.09
N ALA A 93 28.14 -23.05 3.26
CA ALA A 93 29.14 -24.10 3.53
C ALA A 93 29.02 -25.33 2.61
N LEU A 94 27.80 -25.71 2.21
CA LEU A 94 27.58 -26.78 1.22
C LEU A 94 28.06 -26.38 -0.18
N LYS A 95 27.90 -25.11 -0.58
CA LYS A 95 28.39 -24.60 -1.87
C LYS A 95 29.92 -24.58 -1.90
N ASP A 96 30.55 -24.10 -0.83
CA ASP A 96 32.00 -24.07 -0.71
C ASP A 96 32.58 -25.48 -0.80
N LYS A 97 31.95 -26.43 -0.11
CA LYS A 97 32.37 -27.85 -0.16
C LYS A 97 32.21 -28.46 -1.55
N ALA A 98 31.13 -28.12 -2.26
CA ALA A 98 30.91 -28.58 -3.63
C ALA A 98 31.99 -28.03 -4.59
N ALA A 99 32.33 -26.74 -4.44
CA ALA A 99 33.39 -26.11 -5.21
C ALA A 99 34.75 -26.78 -4.95
N GLU A 100 35.11 -27.07 -3.68
CA GLU A 100 36.33 -27.79 -3.29
C GLU A 100 36.42 -29.19 -3.93
N GLN A 101 35.29 -29.88 -4.04
CA GLN A 101 35.24 -31.25 -4.56
C GLN A 101 34.94 -31.33 -6.06
N GLY A 102 34.71 -30.21 -6.74
CA GLY A 102 34.37 -30.17 -8.17
C GLY A 102 32.99 -30.79 -8.48
N VAL A 103 32.07 -30.79 -7.51
CA VAL A 103 30.73 -31.39 -7.63
C VAL A 103 29.75 -30.40 -8.26
N GLY A 104 29.08 -30.79 -9.34
CA GLY A 104 28.20 -29.91 -10.09
C GLY A 104 26.84 -29.64 -9.40
N GLN A 105 26.35 -30.58 -8.61
CA GLN A 105 25.07 -30.46 -7.91
C GLN A 105 25.20 -30.74 -6.42
N LEU A 106 24.72 -29.83 -5.54
CA LEU A 106 24.84 -29.98 -4.09
C LEU A 106 24.35 -31.31 -3.51
N PRO A 107 23.24 -31.93 -3.99
CA PRO A 107 22.83 -33.26 -3.49
C PRO A 107 23.84 -34.38 -3.74
N GLU A 108 24.77 -34.22 -4.69
CA GLU A 108 25.84 -35.21 -4.99
C GLU A 108 26.93 -35.24 -3.92
N LEU A 109 27.04 -34.22 -3.08
CA LEU A 109 27.89 -34.22 -1.88
C LEU A 109 27.49 -35.30 -0.86
N ALA A 110 26.26 -35.77 -0.96
CA ALA A 110 25.68 -36.63 0.04
C ALA A 110 25.94 -38.11 -0.24
N SER A 111 26.46 -38.83 0.74
CA SER A 111 26.74 -40.26 0.66
C SER A 111 25.48 -41.16 0.69
N SER A 112 24.30 -40.58 0.87
CA SER A 112 23.05 -41.36 0.92
C SER A 112 21.83 -40.56 0.41
N LYS A 113 20.76 -41.27 -0.02
CA LYS A 113 19.51 -40.67 -0.44
C LYS A 113 18.88 -39.73 0.65
N ALA A 114 19.01 -40.12 1.91
CA ALA A 114 18.48 -39.34 3.04
C ALA A 114 19.21 -38.00 3.19
N LEU A 115 20.54 -37.99 3.15
CA LEU A 115 21.35 -36.79 3.20
C LEU A 115 21.16 -35.90 1.96
N ALA A 116 21.00 -36.50 0.78
CA ALA A 116 20.67 -35.76 -0.43
C ALA A 116 19.28 -35.09 -0.31
N GLY A 117 18.31 -35.74 0.38
CA GLY A 117 17.02 -35.18 0.74
C GLY A 117 17.14 -34.00 1.70
N ASP A 118 18.02 -34.09 2.69
CA ASP A 118 18.31 -33.01 3.62
C ASP A 118 18.95 -31.81 2.89
N VAL A 119 19.90 -32.03 1.97
CA VAL A 119 20.50 -30.97 1.12
C VAL A 119 19.42 -30.26 0.30
N ARG A 120 18.53 -31.01 -0.36
CA ARG A 120 17.39 -30.42 -1.11
C ARG A 120 16.47 -29.60 -0.19
N SER A 121 16.27 -30.04 1.07
CA SER A 121 15.46 -29.29 2.04
C SER A 121 16.10 -27.95 2.41
N VAL A 122 17.44 -27.90 2.52
CA VAL A 122 18.18 -26.65 2.75
C VAL A 122 18.07 -25.73 1.55
N GLN A 123 18.24 -26.26 0.33
CA GLN A 123 18.08 -25.49 -0.90
C GLN A 123 16.66 -24.93 -1.03
N ALA A 124 15.63 -25.75 -0.76
CA ALA A 124 14.24 -25.33 -0.80
C ALA A 124 13.92 -24.25 0.26
N ALA A 125 14.48 -24.38 1.49
CA ALA A 125 14.30 -23.38 2.53
C ALA A 125 14.92 -22.03 2.12
N CYS A 126 16.11 -22.05 1.53
CA CYS A 126 16.75 -20.81 1.05
C CYS A 126 16.04 -20.21 -0.17
N LYS A 127 15.46 -21.04 -1.06
CA LYS A 127 14.60 -20.56 -2.16
C LYS A 127 13.33 -19.87 -1.67
N ALA A 128 12.81 -20.25 -0.50
CA ALA A 128 11.66 -19.59 0.13
C ALA A 128 11.98 -18.20 0.74
N GLY A 129 13.19 -17.70 0.56
CA GLY A 129 13.64 -16.37 0.97
C GLY A 129 14.57 -16.38 2.20
N ALA A 130 15.09 -15.20 2.56
CA ALA A 130 16.06 -15.00 3.66
C ALA A 130 15.57 -15.49 5.04
N SER A 131 14.27 -15.72 5.19
CA SER A 131 13.67 -16.31 6.40
C SER A 131 13.59 -17.83 6.38
N GLY A 132 14.13 -18.48 5.35
CA GLY A 132 14.12 -19.94 5.22
C GLY A 132 14.86 -20.62 6.38
N ARG A 133 14.17 -21.50 7.10
CA ARG A 133 14.70 -22.18 8.27
C ARG A 133 14.58 -23.69 8.12
N VAL A 134 15.61 -24.40 8.54
CA VAL A 134 15.68 -25.86 8.55
C VAL A 134 15.73 -26.41 9.98
N LYS A 135 15.30 -27.63 10.17
CA LYS A 135 15.33 -28.28 11.47
C LYS A 135 16.77 -28.45 11.96
N VAL A 136 16.98 -28.25 13.25
CA VAL A 136 18.30 -28.39 13.88
C VAL A 136 18.90 -29.76 13.66
N GLU A 137 18.08 -30.82 13.57
CA GLU A 137 18.55 -32.18 13.27
C GLU A 137 19.09 -32.32 11.84
N THR A 138 18.53 -31.58 10.90
CA THR A 138 19.04 -31.50 9.51
C THR A 138 20.38 -30.77 9.50
N VAL A 139 20.49 -29.67 10.25
CA VAL A 139 21.75 -28.92 10.42
C VAL A 139 22.83 -29.84 10.99
N GLU A 140 22.53 -30.56 12.07
CA GLU A 140 23.49 -31.47 12.70
C GLU A 140 23.96 -32.56 11.73
N ARG A 141 23.03 -33.24 11.06
CA ARG A 141 23.37 -34.31 10.11
C ARG A 141 24.24 -33.84 8.96
N LEU A 142 23.88 -32.71 8.35
CA LEU A 142 24.64 -32.16 7.22
C LEU A 142 26.00 -31.61 7.63
N SER A 143 26.10 -30.89 8.74
CA SER A 143 27.36 -30.40 9.28
C SER A 143 28.34 -31.54 9.54
N ARG A 144 27.91 -32.59 10.28
CA ARG A 144 28.78 -33.69 10.67
C ARG A 144 29.05 -34.68 9.54
N LYS A 145 28.04 -35.02 8.71
CA LYS A 145 28.15 -36.14 7.75
C LYS A 145 28.50 -35.72 6.33
N VAL A 146 28.27 -34.46 5.97
CA VAL A 146 28.56 -33.93 4.62
C VAL A 146 29.71 -32.95 4.66
N LEU A 147 29.65 -31.97 5.59
CA LEU A 147 30.66 -30.93 5.70
C LEU A 147 31.86 -31.37 6.58
N SER A 148 31.71 -32.37 7.44
CA SER A 148 32.71 -32.82 8.41
C SER A 148 33.14 -31.74 9.39
N ILE A 149 32.21 -30.86 9.78
CA ILE A 149 32.43 -29.78 10.76
C ILE A 149 31.49 -29.88 11.95
N ASP A 150 31.84 -29.22 13.07
CA ASP A 150 30.93 -29.04 14.19
C ASP A 150 29.85 -28.02 13.82
N PRO A 151 28.54 -28.30 14.08
CA PRO A 151 27.48 -27.36 13.84
C PRO A 151 27.69 -25.97 14.49
N HIS A 152 28.39 -25.92 15.63
CA HIS A 152 28.72 -24.66 16.32
C HIS A 152 29.63 -23.75 15.52
N THR A 153 30.40 -24.30 14.57
CA THR A 153 31.21 -23.50 13.64
C THR A 153 30.36 -22.55 12.80
N LEU A 154 29.14 -22.97 12.46
CA LEU A 154 28.20 -22.18 11.65
C LEU A 154 27.17 -21.38 12.47
N PHE A 155 26.83 -21.85 13.65
CA PHE A 155 25.66 -21.33 14.39
C PHE A 155 25.94 -20.91 15.84
N GLY A 156 27.12 -21.22 16.39
CA GLY A 156 27.46 -20.88 17.77
C GLY A 156 26.41 -21.38 18.76
N GLU A 157 26.12 -20.60 19.80
CA GLU A 157 25.12 -20.88 20.84
C GLU A 157 23.69 -21.05 20.31
N ALA A 158 23.36 -20.49 19.12
CA ALA A 158 22.05 -20.64 18.51
C ALA A 158 21.74 -22.12 18.20
N PHE A 159 22.77 -22.93 17.93
CA PHE A 159 22.62 -24.38 17.76
C PHE A 159 22.10 -25.05 19.02
N ASP A 160 22.68 -24.77 20.18
CA ASP A 160 22.27 -25.37 21.46
C ASP A 160 20.87 -24.96 21.86
N GLN A 161 20.52 -23.67 21.65
CA GLN A 161 19.18 -23.18 21.90
C GLN A 161 18.15 -23.91 21.02
N ALA A 162 18.45 -24.08 19.75
CA ALA A 162 17.57 -24.81 18.86
C ALA A 162 17.49 -26.31 19.17
N TRP A 163 18.61 -26.92 19.59
CA TRP A 163 18.71 -28.31 19.95
C TRP A 163 17.89 -28.69 21.19
N GLN A 164 17.77 -27.77 22.17
CA GLN A 164 16.90 -27.95 23.33
C GLN A 164 15.40 -28.06 22.94
N HIS A 165 15.02 -27.52 21.78
CA HIS A 165 13.66 -27.55 21.26
C HIS A 165 13.42 -28.64 20.21
N ARG A 166 14.42 -29.48 19.87
CA ARG A 166 14.26 -30.56 18.90
C ARG A 166 13.19 -31.55 19.31
N GLY A 167 12.45 -32.03 18.34
CA GLY A 167 11.37 -32.99 18.55
C GLY A 167 10.14 -32.43 19.26
N LYS A 168 10.18 -31.23 19.83
CA LYS A 168 9.03 -30.59 20.47
C LYS A 168 8.04 -30.13 19.42
N ARG A 169 6.77 -30.24 19.74
CA ARG A 169 5.66 -29.72 18.93
C ARG A 169 4.93 -28.65 19.73
N VAL A 170 4.50 -27.62 19.03
CA VAL A 170 3.71 -26.53 19.58
C VAL A 170 2.41 -26.41 18.84
N ASP A 171 1.37 -25.98 19.52
CA ASP A 171 0.12 -25.63 18.87
C ASP A 171 0.31 -24.30 18.12
N ALA A 172 0.30 -24.38 16.79
CA ALA A 172 0.59 -23.26 15.91
C ALA A 172 -0.67 -22.52 15.41
N ARG A 173 -1.86 -22.87 15.92
CA ARG A 173 -3.08 -22.16 15.51
C ARG A 173 -3.09 -20.71 15.97
N VAL A 174 -3.84 -19.88 15.26
CA VAL A 174 -4.28 -18.60 15.77
C VAL A 174 -5.39 -18.89 16.80
N ALA A 175 -5.17 -18.50 18.04
CA ALA A 175 -6.09 -18.79 19.15
C ALA A 175 -7.20 -17.76 19.25
N ALA A 176 -6.85 -16.49 19.03
CA ALA A 176 -7.78 -15.36 19.15
C ALA A 176 -7.31 -14.21 18.25
N PHE A 177 -8.18 -13.23 18.08
CA PHE A 177 -7.91 -11.94 17.46
C PHE A 177 -8.01 -10.85 18.52
N ASP A 178 -7.03 -9.96 18.54
CA ASP A 178 -7.05 -8.75 19.36
C ASP A 178 -7.49 -7.57 18.46
N HIS A 179 -8.71 -7.09 18.69
CA HIS A 179 -9.28 -5.94 17.99
C HIS A 179 -9.18 -4.72 18.91
N CYS A 180 -8.54 -3.65 18.44
CA CYS A 180 -8.40 -2.43 19.23
C CYS A 180 -9.28 -1.31 18.66
N PHE A 181 -10.33 -0.94 19.37
CA PHE A 181 -11.20 0.21 19.08
C PHE A 181 -10.71 1.44 19.84
N SER A 182 -10.45 2.53 19.14
CA SER A 182 -9.87 3.74 19.73
C SER A 182 -10.78 4.94 19.51
N SER A 183 -11.03 5.67 20.57
CA SER A 183 -11.77 6.94 20.52
C SER A 183 -10.88 8.08 19.97
N PRO A 184 -11.47 9.14 19.39
CA PRO A 184 -10.78 10.39 19.08
C PRO A 184 -10.09 10.97 20.31
N LYS A 185 -9.07 11.80 20.08
CA LYS A 185 -8.28 12.35 21.19
C LYS A 185 -9.10 13.25 22.11
N SER A 186 -10.01 14.05 21.57
CA SER A 186 -10.89 14.91 22.38
C SER A 186 -11.77 14.14 23.35
N VAL A 187 -12.22 12.92 23.00
CA VAL A 187 -12.95 12.02 23.91
C VAL A 187 -12.06 11.63 25.09
N SER A 188 -10.80 11.32 24.81
CA SER A 188 -9.82 10.97 25.85
C SER A 188 -9.51 12.16 26.77
N LEU A 189 -9.44 13.38 26.23
CA LEU A 189 -9.27 14.63 26.98
C LEU A 189 -10.48 14.93 27.86
N LEU A 190 -11.70 14.74 27.31
CA LEU A 190 -12.94 14.90 28.09
C LEU A 190 -12.99 13.88 29.25
N ALA A 191 -12.53 12.64 29.02
CA ALA A 191 -12.43 11.64 30.08
C ALA A 191 -11.41 12.04 31.15
N ALA A 192 -10.30 12.66 30.75
CA ALA A 192 -9.24 13.06 31.65
C ALA A 192 -9.67 14.17 32.64
N GLY A 193 -10.42 15.18 32.17
CA GLY A 193 -10.82 16.35 32.98
C GLY A 193 -12.27 16.41 33.43
N GLY A 194 -13.18 15.62 32.82
CA GLY A 194 -14.63 15.79 32.98
C GLY A 194 -15.26 15.25 34.28
N GLY A 195 -14.48 14.69 35.20
CA GLY A 195 -14.97 14.17 36.48
C GLY A 195 -15.71 12.82 36.35
N ASP A 196 -16.12 12.26 37.49
CA ASP A 196 -16.67 10.87 37.56
C ASP A 196 -17.93 10.64 36.79
N ARG A 197 -18.84 11.61 36.75
CA ARG A 197 -20.10 11.51 36.02
C ARG A 197 -19.79 11.38 34.51
N VAL A 198 -18.96 12.27 34.00
CA VAL A 198 -18.61 12.30 32.58
C VAL A 198 -17.86 11.02 32.20
N ARG A 199 -16.95 10.56 33.02
CA ARG A 199 -16.21 9.28 32.81
C ARG A 199 -17.16 8.08 32.70
N ARG A 200 -18.16 7.99 33.57
CA ARG A 200 -19.17 6.91 33.53
C ARG A 200 -20.00 6.96 32.26
N GLU A 201 -20.43 8.15 31.83
CA GLU A 201 -21.24 8.28 30.60
C GLU A 201 -20.40 8.00 29.35
N LEU A 202 -19.12 8.44 29.33
CA LEU A 202 -18.18 8.09 28.24
C LEU A 202 -17.96 6.57 28.16
N ALA A 203 -17.74 5.90 29.28
CA ALA A 203 -17.57 4.45 29.31
C ALA A 203 -18.83 3.71 28.82
N ALA A 204 -20.01 4.16 29.26
CA ALA A 204 -21.29 3.60 28.80
C ALA A 204 -21.50 3.80 27.29
N GLY A 205 -21.25 5.00 26.76
CA GLY A 205 -21.39 5.31 25.33
C GLY A 205 -20.40 4.51 24.47
N ARG A 206 -19.18 4.32 24.94
CA ARG A 206 -18.19 3.47 24.28
C ARG A 206 -18.57 1.98 24.26
N ALA A 207 -19.17 1.50 25.37
CA ALA A 207 -19.68 0.12 25.42
C ALA A 207 -20.84 -0.11 24.45
N GLU A 208 -21.73 0.88 24.27
CA GLU A 208 -22.79 0.83 23.26
C GLU A 208 -22.22 0.84 21.84
N ALA A 209 -21.26 1.72 21.56
CA ALA A 209 -20.58 1.76 20.28
C ALA A 209 -19.87 0.44 19.96
N LEU A 210 -19.24 -0.16 20.97
CA LEU A 210 -18.61 -1.48 20.83
C LEU A 210 -19.64 -2.56 20.47
N THR A 211 -20.78 -2.55 21.12
CA THR A 211 -21.89 -3.49 20.84
C THR A 211 -22.36 -3.37 19.40
N VAL A 212 -22.44 -2.14 18.86
CA VAL A 212 -22.77 -1.87 17.46
C VAL A 212 -21.75 -2.47 16.51
N ALA A 213 -20.46 -2.21 16.74
CA ALA A 213 -19.37 -2.69 15.87
C ALA A 213 -19.26 -4.23 15.89
N LEU A 214 -19.35 -4.84 17.06
CA LEU A 214 -19.31 -6.30 17.18
C LEU A 214 -20.55 -6.95 16.57
N GLY A 215 -21.75 -6.37 16.77
CA GLY A 215 -22.97 -6.85 16.14
C GLY A 215 -22.93 -6.79 14.61
N TYR A 216 -22.29 -5.77 14.03
CA TYR A 216 -22.01 -5.74 12.59
C TYR A 216 -21.07 -6.86 12.16
N LEU A 217 -19.97 -7.10 12.88
CA LEU A 217 -19.05 -8.20 12.58
C LEU A 217 -19.72 -9.56 12.69
N GLU A 218 -20.59 -9.78 13.67
CA GLU A 218 -21.35 -11.01 13.81
C GLU A 218 -22.22 -11.31 12.60
N ARG A 219 -22.91 -10.31 12.08
CA ARG A 219 -23.78 -10.46 10.93
C ARG A 219 -23.06 -10.64 9.61
N HIS A 220 -21.90 -9.99 9.42
CA HIS A 220 -21.26 -9.85 8.11
C HIS A 220 -19.81 -10.36 8.04
N GLY A 221 -19.05 -10.18 9.12
CA GLY A 221 -17.61 -10.44 9.16
C GLY A 221 -17.22 -11.85 9.56
N LEU A 222 -18.10 -12.57 10.28
CA LEU A 222 -17.78 -13.91 10.73
C LEU A 222 -18.06 -14.95 9.65
N GLY A 223 -17.05 -15.73 9.32
CA GLY A 223 -17.14 -16.82 8.35
C GLY A 223 -16.40 -18.07 8.81
N VAL A 224 -16.76 -19.21 8.27
CA VAL A 224 -16.07 -20.50 8.45
C VAL A 224 -15.87 -21.15 7.10
N ARG A 225 -14.80 -21.94 7.00
CA ARG A 225 -14.47 -22.71 5.78
C ARG A 225 -14.82 -24.17 5.98
N ARG A 226 -15.29 -24.80 4.91
CA ARG A 226 -15.59 -26.23 4.83
C ARG A 226 -14.89 -26.78 3.58
N ASP A 227 -14.97 -28.02 3.32
CA ASP A 227 -14.33 -28.85 2.33
C ASP A 227 -12.89 -29.28 2.68
N HIS A 228 -12.32 -30.19 1.87
CA HIS A 228 -10.97 -30.71 2.08
C HIS A 228 -9.87 -29.66 1.82
N ASN A 229 -10.14 -28.67 0.94
CA ASN A 229 -9.22 -27.59 0.58
C ASN A 229 -9.56 -26.25 1.25
N GLY A 230 -10.65 -26.18 2.03
CA GLY A 230 -11.12 -24.98 2.71
C GLY A 230 -11.66 -23.92 1.74
N SER A 231 -12.19 -24.32 0.57
CA SER A 231 -12.70 -23.40 -0.45
C SER A 231 -14.15 -22.97 -0.17
N ASP A 232 -14.96 -23.86 0.38
CA ASP A 232 -16.34 -23.54 0.72
C ASP A 232 -16.42 -22.62 1.94
N ARG A 233 -17.10 -21.51 1.78
CA ARG A 233 -17.20 -20.46 2.79
C ARG A 233 -18.66 -20.21 3.17
N TYR A 234 -18.90 -20.22 4.45
CA TYR A 234 -20.23 -20.01 5.02
C TYR A 234 -20.19 -18.91 6.08
N GLN A 235 -21.33 -18.24 6.27
CA GLN A 235 -21.53 -17.37 7.42
C GLN A 235 -21.46 -18.21 8.71
N ALA A 236 -20.73 -17.75 9.70
CA ALA A 236 -20.76 -18.38 11.02
C ALA A 236 -22.11 -18.11 11.71
N THR A 237 -22.57 -19.08 12.44
CA THR A 237 -23.80 -18.99 13.23
C THR A 237 -23.45 -18.90 14.72
N GLY A 238 -24.33 -18.26 15.53
CA GLY A 238 -24.16 -18.17 16.98
C GLY A 238 -23.43 -16.92 17.49
N GLY A 239 -22.93 -16.09 16.58
CA GLY A 239 -22.21 -14.87 16.95
C GLY A 239 -20.75 -15.09 17.28
N LEU A 240 -20.10 -14.11 17.91
CA LEU A 240 -18.74 -14.16 18.41
C LEU A 240 -18.70 -14.36 19.93
N LEU A 241 -17.56 -14.84 20.42
CA LEU A 241 -17.21 -14.78 21.83
C LEU A 241 -16.04 -13.81 21.98
N GLY A 242 -16.30 -12.70 22.66
CA GLY A 242 -15.32 -11.63 22.89
C GLY A 242 -15.19 -11.27 24.36
N VAL A 243 -14.01 -10.77 24.73
CA VAL A 243 -13.71 -10.20 26.04
C VAL A 243 -13.04 -8.84 25.83
N PRO A 244 -13.75 -7.71 26.03
CA PRO A 244 -13.18 -6.37 25.96
C PRO A 244 -12.38 -6.04 27.23
N PHE A 245 -11.24 -5.38 27.00
CA PHE A 245 -10.39 -4.80 28.03
C PHE A 245 -10.24 -3.30 27.75
N GLU A 246 -10.74 -2.48 28.63
CA GLU A 246 -10.68 -1.03 28.48
C GLU A 246 -9.38 -0.48 28.99
N HIS A 247 -8.75 0.38 28.17
CA HIS A 247 -7.55 1.09 28.50
C HIS A 247 -7.79 2.59 28.42
N ARG A 248 -7.19 3.35 29.33
CA ARG A 248 -7.39 4.80 29.49
C ARG A 248 -6.17 5.62 29.09
N MET A 249 -5.00 4.99 29.04
CA MET A 249 -3.71 5.65 28.94
C MET A 249 -2.85 5.05 27.86
N SER A 250 -2.11 5.90 27.16
CA SER A 250 -1.04 5.46 26.25
C SER A 250 0.19 4.98 27.05
N ARG A 251 1.16 4.37 26.37
CA ARG A 251 2.43 3.97 26.97
C ARG A 251 3.30 5.18 27.38
N ALA A 252 3.03 6.36 26.84
CA ALA A 252 3.71 7.60 27.21
C ALA A 252 3.01 8.37 28.36
N GLY A 253 1.96 7.75 28.95
CA GLY A 253 1.22 8.37 30.06
C GLY A 253 0.14 9.36 29.64
N ASP A 254 -0.13 9.53 28.34
CA ASP A 254 -1.19 10.44 27.84
C ASP A 254 -2.58 9.82 27.98
N PRO A 255 -3.65 10.63 28.12
CA PRO A 255 -5.01 10.16 27.98
C PRO A 255 -5.22 9.51 26.61
N ASN A 256 -5.67 8.26 26.60
CA ASN A 256 -5.90 7.50 25.37
C ASN A 256 -6.94 6.41 25.61
N ALA A 257 -8.20 6.76 25.41
CA ALA A 257 -9.32 5.86 25.57
C ALA A 257 -9.39 4.88 24.41
N HIS A 258 -9.14 3.59 24.68
CA HIS A 258 -9.24 2.53 23.69
C HIS A 258 -9.64 1.22 24.34
N THR A 259 -10.24 0.33 23.58
CA THR A 259 -10.70 -0.97 24.04
C THR A 259 -10.10 -2.08 23.19
N HIS A 260 -9.35 -2.96 23.82
CA HIS A 260 -8.92 -4.20 23.20
C HIS A 260 -9.99 -5.26 23.37
N VAL A 261 -10.45 -5.87 22.29
CA VAL A 261 -11.40 -6.97 22.31
C VAL A 261 -10.70 -8.25 21.92
N LEU A 262 -10.56 -9.16 22.87
CA LEU A 262 -10.05 -10.50 22.64
C LEU A 262 -11.17 -11.37 22.07
N VAL A 263 -11.19 -11.63 20.77
CA VAL A 263 -12.18 -12.46 20.08
C VAL A 263 -11.63 -13.87 19.88
N GLN A 264 -12.33 -14.88 20.39
CA GLN A 264 -11.96 -16.28 20.19
C GLN A 264 -11.98 -16.63 18.70
N ASN A 265 -10.90 -17.26 18.21
CA ASN A 265 -10.87 -17.73 16.82
C ASN A 265 -11.63 -19.04 16.66
N ALA A 266 -12.92 -19.00 16.91
CA ALA A 266 -13.84 -20.12 16.76
C ALA A 266 -15.18 -19.63 16.22
N GLY A 267 -15.71 -20.32 15.22
CA GLY A 267 -17.02 -20.05 14.64
C GLY A 267 -17.77 -21.36 14.39
N ARG A 268 -19.07 -21.33 14.61
CA ARG A 268 -19.96 -22.45 14.35
C ARG A 268 -20.52 -22.34 12.94
N GLY A 269 -20.38 -23.37 12.14
CA GLY A 269 -20.96 -23.40 10.80
C GLY A 269 -22.45 -23.76 10.82
N PRO A 270 -23.14 -23.65 9.66
CA PRO A 270 -24.55 -24.05 9.55
C PRO A 270 -24.78 -25.55 9.79
N ASP A 271 -23.73 -26.36 9.69
CA ASP A 271 -23.68 -27.79 10.02
C ASP A 271 -23.53 -28.07 11.53
N GLY A 272 -23.52 -27.03 12.35
CA GLY A 272 -23.33 -27.11 13.81
C GLY A 272 -21.89 -27.36 14.26
N ARG A 273 -20.93 -27.53 13.35
CA ARG A 273 -19.53 -27.86 13.69
C ARG A 273 -18.74 -26.58 13.97
N TRP A 274 -17.85 -26.64 14.96
CA TRP A 274 -16.91 -25.58 15.30
C TRP A 274 -15.61 -25.71 14.48
N THR A 275 -15.13 -24.58 13.96
CA THR A 275 -13.80 -24.46 13.35
C THR A 275 -13.25 -23.04 13.55
N ALA A 276 -11.98 -22.84 13.17
CA ALA A 276 -11.42 -21.50 13.14
C ALA A 276 -12.20 -20.58 12.18
N LEU A 277 -12.31 -19.31 12.55
CA LEU A 277 -12.91 -18.28 11.70
C LEU A 277 -12.12 -18.08 10.42
N ASP A 278 -12.80 -17.70 9.35
CA ASP A 278 -12.19 -17.22 8.11
C ASP A 278 -11.65 -15.80 8.33
N SER A 279 -10.34 -15.71 8.60
CA SER A 279 -9.69 -14.43 8.85
C SER A 279 -9.78 -13.47 7.66
N ASP A 280 -9.78 -13.97 6.42
CA ASP A 280 -9.86 -13.10 5.23
C ASP A 280 -11.20 -12.36 5.19
N ARG A 281 -12.29 -13.04 5.52
CA ARG A 281 -13.62 -12.43 5.62
C ARG A 281 -13.71 -11.44 6.78
N LEU A 282 -13.17 -11.80 7.93
CA LEU A 282 -13.11 -10.91 9.09
C LEU A 282 -12.37 -9.61 8.74
N TYR A 283 -11.17 -9.71 8.15
CA TYR A 283 -10.39 -8.55 7.73
C TYR A 283 -11.09 -7.67 6.70
N ALA A 284 -11.90 -8.25 5.81
CA ALA A 284 -12.65 -7.49 4.82
C ALA A 284 -13.73 -6.57 5.43
N HIS A 285 -14.19 -6.86 6.64
CA HIS A 285 -15.24 -6.08 7.33
C HIS A 285 -14.71 -5.18 8.45
N LEU A 286 -13.42 -5.23 8.78
CA LEU A 286 -12.87 -4.48 9.91
C LEU A 286 -13.00 -2.97 9.78
N MET A 287 -12.73 -2.40 8.60
CA MET A 287 -12.81 -0.96 8.39
C MET A 287 -14.24 -0.44 8.58
N ALA A 288 -15.23 -1.19 8.06
CA ALA A 288 -16.64 -0.84 8.27
C ALA A 288 -17.03 -0.92 9.75
N ALA A 289 -16.56 -1.94 10.48
CA ALA A 289 -16.81 -2.08 11.91
C ALA A 289 -16.17 -0.93 12.72
N ASP A 290 -14.95 -0.52 12.37
CA ASP A 290 -14.24 0.58 13.03
C ASP A 290 -14.97 1.91 12.85
N HIS A 291 -15.34 2.23 11.60
CA HIS A 291 -16.02 3.48 11.34
C HIS A 291 -17.48 3.48 11.86
N LEU A 292 -18.12 2.32 11.92
CA LEU A 292 -19.39 2.17 12.63
C LEU A 292 -19.23 2.38 14.13
N TYR A 293 -18.14 1.87 14.75
CA TYR A 293 -17.83 2.18 16.14
C TYR A 293 -17.73 3.68 16.36
N LEU A 294 -16.95 4.39 15.54
CA LEU A 294 -16.79 5.84 15.65
C LEU A 294 -18.12 6.60 15.42
N ALA A 295 -18.95 6.17 14.47
CA ALA A 295 -20.26 6.77 14.24
C ALA A 295 -21.21 6.53 15.42
N ALA A 296 -21.22 5.33 15.97
CA ALA A 296 -22.02 4.95 17.13
C ALA A 296 -21.55 5.64 18.41
N GLU A 297 -20.22 5.79 18.58
CA GLU A 297 -19.65 6.54 19.71
C GLU A 297 -20.07 8.01 19.67
N ARG A 298 -20.00 8.65 18.50
CA ARG A 298 -20.49 10.02 18.31
C ARG A 298 -21.97 10.14 18.71
N ALA A 299 -22.80 9.20 18.25
CA ALA A 299 -24.23 9.20 18.55
C ALA A 299 -24.50 9.01 20.06
N ALA A 300 -23.89 8.00 20.67
CA ALA A 300 -24.05 7.72 22.10
C ALA A 300 -23.57 8.86 22.98
N LEU A 301 -22.45 9.49 22.65
CA LEU A 301 -21.90 10.59 23.45
C LEU A 301 -22.70 11.89 23.26
N SER A 302 -23.25 12.15 22.08
CA SER A 302 -24.19 13.24 21.88
C SER A 302 -25.49 13.03 22.67
N GLU A 303 -26.03 11.80 22.69
CA GLU A 303 -27.23 11.46 23.46
C GLU A 303 -27.00 11.60 24.96
N ARG A 304 -25.87 11.11 25.50
CA ARG A 304 -25.58 11.01 26.92
C ARG A 304 -25.03 12.28 27.54
N LEU A 305 -24.22 13.02 26.80
CA LEU A 305 -23.46 14.17 27.28
C LEU A 305 -23.76 15.46 26.55
N GLY A 306 -24.52 15.42 25.44
CA GLY A 306 -24.81 16.60 24.65
C GLY A 306 -23.60 17.19 23.91
N VAL A 307 -22.57 16.39 23.66
CA VAL A 307 -21.38 16.86 22.94
C VAL A 307 -21.66 17.08 21.46
N GLN A 308 -20.99 18.08 20.88
CA GLN A 308 -21.04 18.39 19.46
C GLN A 308 -19.71 18.03 18.79
N TRP A 309 -19.75 17.69 17.49
CA TRP A 309 -18.62 17.17 16.76
C TRP A 309 -18.21 18.07 15.59
N THR A 310 -16.92 18.10 15.30
CA THR A 310 -16.40 18.66 14.06
C THR A 310 -16.88 17.87 12.85
N GLY A 311 -16.58 18.36 11.65
CA GLY A 311 -16.77 17.56 10.44
C GLY A 311 -15.94 16.27 10.50
N VAL A 312 -16.53 15.17 10.02
CA VAL A 312 -15.85 13.86 9.98
C VAL A 312 -14.74 13.88 8.93
N ASP A 313 -13.53 13.52 9.30
CA ASP A 313 -12.48 13.25 8.34
C ASP A 313 -12.79 11.96 7.58
N VAL A 314 -13.12 12.07 6.31
CA VAL A 314 -13.50 10.92 5.45
C VAL A 314 -12.39 9.87 5.28
N ARG A 315 -11.13 10.17 5.63
CA ARG A 315 -10.03 9.20 5.57
C ARG A 315 -9.98 8.34 6.81
N SER A 316 -10.07 8.95 7.97
CA SER A 316 -9.96 8.28 9.28
C SER A 316 -11.30 7.94 9.93
N GLY A 317 -12.42 8.51 9.45
CA GLY A 317 -13.72 8.40 10.07
C GLY A 317 -13.84 9.12 11.43
N ALA A 318 -12.77 9.77 11.88
CA ALA A 318 -12.73 10.47 13.14
C ALA A 318 -13.35 11.87 13.04
N ALA A 319 -13.92 12.32 14.13
CA ALA A 319 -14.29 13.70 14.39
C ALA A 319 -13.90 14.02 15.83
N GLU A 320 -13.53 15.24 16.08
CA GLU A 320 -13.18 15.70 17.44
C GLU A 320 -14.38 16.43 18.06
N ILE A 321 -14.42 16.44 19.38
CA ILE A 321 -15.45 17.19 20.14
C ILE A 321 -15.16 18.68 20.01
N ILE A 322 -16.14 19.47 19.57
CA ILE A 322 -16.02 20.92 19.46
C ILE A 322 -15.72 21.53 20.84
N GLY A 323 -14.71 22.37 20.90
CA GLY A 323 -14.16 22.94 22.14
C GLY A 323 -12.98 22.15 22.72
N LEU A 324 -12.70 20.92 22.21
CA LEU A 324 -11.50 20.13 22.50
C LEU A 324 -10.76 19.73 21.24
N ASP A 325 -11.04 20.40 20.13
CA ASP A 325 -10.54 20.11 18.78
C ASP A 325 -9.31 20.96 18.39
N ASP A 326 -8.79 21.78 19.33
CA ASP A 326 -7.57 22.55 19.09
C ASP A 326 -6.38 21.62 18.80
N ARG A 327 -5.72 21.85 17.69
CA ARG A 327 -4.63 21.02 17.22
C ARG A 327 -3.45 20.99 18.18
N THR A 328 -3.11 22.13 18.76
CA THR A 328 -1.98 22.27 19.71
C THR A 328 -2.28 21.50 20.99
N LEU A 329 -3.54 21.54 21.44
CA LEU A 329 -4.01 20.77 22.58
C LEU A 329 -3.90 19.26 22.29
N ILE A 330 -4.38 18.80 21.13
CA ILE A 330 -4.33 17.38 20.73
C ILE A 330 -2.88 16.91 20.62
N GLU A 331 -2.00 17.67 20.00
CA GLU A 331 -0.57 17.34 19.86
C GLU A 331 0.13 17.26 21.22
N ARG A 332 -0.13 18.19 22.15
CA ARG A 332 0.42 18.19 23.52
C ARG A 332 0.16 16.90 24.29
N PHE A 333 -1.01 16.27 24.06
CA PHE A 333 -1.42 15.00 24.69
C PHE A 333 -1.21 13.77 23.80
N SER A 334 -0.43 13.88 22.73
CA SER A 334 -0.15 12.81 21.77
C SER A 334 1.31 12.36 21.76
N LYS A 335 2.02 12.47 22.88
CA LYS A 335 3.46 12.14 23.04
C LYS A 335 3.80 10.74 22.49
N ARG A 336 2.89 9.78 22.64
CA ARG A 336 3.11 8.43 22.11
C ARG A 336 3.11 8.39 20.58
N SER A 337 2.28 9.17 19.93
CA SER A 337 2.27 9.28 18.46
C SER A 337 3.56 9.93 17.98
N GLU A 338 3.97 11.01 18.65
CA GLU A 338 5.23 11.72 18.37
C GLU A 338 6.44 10.78 18.46
N GLN A 339 6.60 10.01 19.56
CA GLN A 339 7.66 9.01 19.71
C GLN A 339 7.66 7.97 18.59
N ILE A 340 6.48 7.52 18.12
CA ILE A 340 6.37 6.57 17.03
C ILE A 340 6.79 7.25 15.71
N ASP A 341 6.35 8.48 15.48
CA ASP A 341 6.64 9.23 14.26
C ASP A 341 8.12 9.63 14.19
N GLU A 342 8.72 10.03 15.31
CA GLU A 342 10.17 10.28 15.42
C GLU A 342 10.96 9.01 15.11
N TRP A 343 10.63 7.89 15.75
CA TRP A 343 11.30 6.61 15.48
C TRP A 343 11.13 6.19 14.02
N LEU A 344 9.94 6.36 13.45
CA LEU A 344 9.68 6.08 12.05
C LEU A 344 10.51 6.98 11.13
N ALA A 345 10.64 8.26 11.48
CA ALA A 345 11.47 9.22 10.75
C ALA A 345 12.95 8.84 10.83
N GLU A 346 13.46 8.55 12.02
CA GLU A 346 14.84 8.07 12.24
C GLU A 346 15.14 6.79 11.44
N GLN A 347 14.19 5.84 11.43
CA GLN A 347 14.32 4.59 10.67
C GLN A 347 13.98 4.74 9.19
N GLY A 348 13.54 5.91 8.73
CA GLY A 348 13.08 6.12 7.37
C GLY A 348 11.93 5.19 6.99
N LEU A 349 11.03 4.88 7.92
CA LEU A 349 9.90 3.96 7.74
C LEU A 349 8.58 4.72 7.68
N SER A 350 7.60 4.17 6.97
CA SER A 350 6.23 4.71 6.95
C SER A 350 5.20 3.61 6.70
N GLY A 351 3.95 3.87 7.07
CA GLY A 351 2.81 2.99 6.84
C GLY A 351 2.50 2.06 8.01
N ILE A 352 1.31 1.46 8.00
CA ILE A 352 0.68 0.74 9.12
C ILE A 352 1.57 -0.34 9.74
N LYS A 353 2.23 -1.16 8.90
CA LYS A 353 3.14 -2.21 9.40
C LYS A 353 4.38 -1.64 10.10
N ALA A 354 4.89 -0.52 9.58
CA ALA A 354 6.02 0.16 10.18
C ALA A 354 5.63 0.83 11.50
N SER A 355 4.46 1.50 11.56
CA SER A 355 3.93 2.07 12.79
C SER A 355 3.70 1.00 13.86
N SER A 356 3.22 -0.20 13.45
CA SER A 356 3.09 -1.34 14.37
C SER A 356 4.46 -1.83 14.89
N ALA A 357 5.48 -1.86 14.03
CA ALA A 357 6.84 -2.22 14.43
C ALA A 357 7.45 -1.15 15.35
N ALA A 358 7.27 0.14 15.01
CA ALA A 358 7.69 1.27 15.83
C ALA A 358 7.03 1.24 17.21
N ALA A 359 5.73 0.96 17.26
CA ALA A 359 4.99 0.83 18.52
C ALA A 359 5.54 -0.32 19.42
N VAL A 360 6.13 -1.34 18.83
CA VAL A 360 6.82 -2.41 19.58
C VAL A 360 8.23 -1.97 19.98
N ALA A 361 9.00 -1.42 19.05
CA ALA A 361 10.40 -1.03 19.25
C ALA A 361 10.57 0.10 20.30
N THR A 362 9.67 1.07 20.29
CA THR A 362 9.66 2.21 21.22
C THR A 362 8.86 1.92 22.51
N ARG A 363 8.56 0.64 22.78
CA ARG A 363 7.68 0.25 23.88
C ARG A 363 8.40 0.37 25.24
N ALA A 364 8.16 1.49 25.93
CA ALA A 364 8.58 1.65 27.31
C ALA A 364 7.81 0.70 28.26
N PRO A 365 8.41 0.26 29.38
CA PRO A 365 7.68 -0.40 30.45
C PRO A 365 6.52 0.50 30.93
N LYS A 366 5.36 -0.09 31.26
CA LYS A 366 4.30 0.69 31.92
C LYS A 366 4.80 1.17 33.27
N ASP A 367 4.68 2.45 33.53
CA ASP A 367 4.80 2.97 34.89
C ASP A 367 3.56 2.54 35.70
N ARG A 368 3.79 1.86 36.81
CA ARG A 368 2.76 1.22 37.62
C ARG A 368 2.71 1.79 39.02
N THR A 369 3.42 2.85 39.26
CA THR A 369 3.55 3.44 40.61
C THR A 369 2.45 4.47 40.89
N GLU A 370 1.85 5.08 39.86
CA GLU A 370 0.78 6.06 39.99
C GLU A 370 -0.59 5.41 40.23
N SER A 371 -1.33 5.92 41.23
CA SER A 371 -2.74 5.56 41.39
C SER A 371 -3.61 6.22 40.33
N GLU A 372 -4.81 5.65 40.07
CA GLU A 372 -5.79 6.21 39.15
C GLU A 372 -6.11 7.67 39.47
N GLU A 373 -6.37 7.98 40.73
CA GLU A 373 -6.63 9.35 41.21
C GLU A 373 -5.48 10.30 40.91
N SER A 374 -4.23 9.85 41.11
CA SER A 374 -3.04 10.62 40.82
C SER A 374 -2.89 10.93 39.32
N VAL A 375 -3.17 9.95 38.47
CA VAL A 375 -3.15 10.09 37.00
C VAL A 375 -4.20 11.11 36.54
N TYR A 376 -5.43 10.99 37.00
CA TYR A 376 -6.49 11.96 36.63
C TYR A 376 -6.20 13.36 37.19
N ALA A 377 -5.69 13.46 38.42
CA ALA A 377 -5.29 14.75 38.98
C ALA A 377 -4.14 15.43 38.21
N ARG A 378 -3.22 14.64 37.70
CA ARG A 378 -2.16 15.12 36.80
C ARG A 378 -2.74 15.62 35.48
N TRP A 379 -3.54 14.81 34.79
CA TRP A 379 -4.15 15.20 33.53
C TRP A 379 -5.04 16.45 33.66
N THR A 380 -5.83 16.53 34.71
CA THR A 380 -6.66 17.73 35.00
C THR A 380 -5.79 18.99 35.16
N ARG A 381 -4.65 18.89 35.83
CA ARG A 381 -3.71 20.02 35.93
C ARG A 381 -3.09 20.36 34.57
N GLU A 382 -2.61 19.35 33.82
CA GLU A 382 -2.03 19.55 32.49
C GLU A 382 -3.05 20.19 31.50
N LEU A 383 -4.35 19.86 31.61
CA LEU A 383 -5.43 20.46 30.83
C LEU A 383 -5.66 21.92 31.25
N ALA A 384 -5.72 22.19 32.55
CA ALA A 384 -5.86 23.57 33.08
C ALA A 384 -4.67 24.47 32.65
N ASP A 385 -3.45 23.92 32.66
CA ASP A 385 -2.24 24.61 32.18
C ASP A 385 -2.28 24.86 30.66
N ALA A 386 -3.10 24.11 29.94
CA ALA A 386 -3.38 24.30 28.51
C ALA A 386 -4.62 25.18 28.24
N GLY A 387 -5.20 25.79 29.29
CA GLY A 387 -6.38 26.65 29.19
C GLY A 387 -7.72 25.92 29.15
N VAL A 388 -7.76 24.62 29.43
CA VAL A 388 -8.98 23.80 29.45
C VAL A 388 -9.30 23.42 30.91
N GLY A 389 -10.04 24.29 31.60
CA GLY A 389 -10.46 24.07 32.97
C GLY A 389 -11.87 23.46 33.08
N GLU A 390 -12.38 23.38 34.32
CA GLU A 390 -13.69 22.79 34.61
C GLU A 390 -14.84 23.50 33.88
N ARG A 391 -14.75 24.84 33.69
CA ARG A 391 -15.77 25.61 33.02
C ARG A 391 -15.83 25.29 31.51
N GLU A 392 -14.69 25.20 30.87
CA GLU A 392 -14.57 24.84 29.44
C GLU A 392 -15.11 23.44 29.22
N LEU A 393 -14.72 22.48 30.06
CA LEU A 393 -15.18 21.09 30.00
C LEU A 393 -16.70 20.97 30.25
N ALA A 394 -17.25 21.75 31.17
CA ALA A 394 -18.70 21.79 31.40
C ALA A 394 -19.45 22.39 30.20
N GLY A 395 -18.84 23.38 29.52
CA GLY A 395 -19.41 23.99 28.30
C GLY A 395 -19.45 23.05 27.10
N VAL A 396 -18.54 22.09 27.03
CA VAL A 396 -18.49 21.06 25.98
C VAL A 396 -19.68 20.10 26.10
N CYS A 397 -20.15 19.81 27.32
CA CYS A 397 -21.31 18.97 27.60
C CYS A 397 -22.58 19.84 27.63
N SER A 398 -23.09 20.23 26.47
CA SER A 398 -24.25 21.14 26.38
C SER A 398 -25.45 20.48 25.68
N ASP A 399 -25.86 20.97 24.54
CA ASP A 399 -27.11 20.62 23.89
C ASP A 399 -26.93 19.87 22.54
N GLY A 400 -25.80 19.24 22.32
CA GLY A 400 -25.59 18.43 21.13
C GLY A 400 -26.56 17.26 21.07
N ARG A 401 -27.30 17.16 19.97
CA ARG A 401 -28.23 16.04 19.74
C ARG A 401 -28.05 15.47 18.38
N GLY A 402 -28.01 14.16 18.30
CA GLY A 402 -28.06 13.43 17.05
C GLY A 402 -29.41 13.61 16.36
N ARG A 403 -29.47 13.42 15.07
CA ARG A 403 -30.67 13.47 14.26
C ARG A 403 -30.64 12.40 13.16
N LEU A 404 -31.79 12.03 12.68
CA LEU A 404 -31.90 11.20 11.50
C LEU A 404 -31.45 11.99 10.25
N VAL A 405 -30.91 11.31 9.27
CA VAL A 405 -30.58 11.89 7.96
C VAL A 405 -31.88 12.33 7.28
N SER A 406 -31.88 13.53 6.72
CA SER A 406 -33.01 13.99 5.92
C SER A 406 -33.00 13.31 4.55
N THR A 407 -34.17 13.28 3.86
CA THR A 407 -34.28 12.70 2.52
C THR A 407 -33.34 13.37 1.54
N GLU A 408 -33.22 14.70 1.59
CA GLU A 408 -32.36 15.48 0.71
C GLU A 408 -30.85 15.19 0.93
N GLU A 409 -30.43 15.06 2.19
CA GLU A 409 -29.07 14.69 2.56
C GLU A 409 -28.77 13.24 2.16
N LEU A 410 -29.74 12.36 2.32
CA LEU A 410 -29.63 10.97 1.92
C LEU A 410 -29.43 10.87 0.40
N ASP A 411 -30.31 11.50 -0.39
CA ASP A 411 -30.23 11.44 -1.85
C ASP A 411 -28.92 12.07 -2.37
N ARG A 412 -28.44 13.13 -1.74
CA ARG A 412 -27.12 13.72 -2.03
C ARG A 412 -26.01 12.73 -1.72
N THR A 413 -26.05 12.10 -0.55
CA THR A 413 -25.02 11.10 -0.14
C THR A 413 -25.00 9.91 -1.10
N LEU A 414 -26.18 9.41 -1.50
CA LEU A 414 -26.27 8.30 -2.46
C LEU A 414 -25.76 8.70 -3.84
N THR A 415 -26.08 9.91 -4.30
CA THR A 415 -25.58 10.48 -5.57
C THR A 415 -24.05 10.60 -5.56
N ASP A 416 -23.48 11.13 -4.47
CA ASP A 416 -22.03 11.29 -4.33
C ASP A 416 -21.32 9.93 -4.29
N LEU A 417 -21.85 8.94 -3.58
CA LEU A 417 -21.29 7.60 -3.52
C LEU A 417 -21.38 6.84 -4.84
N GLY A 418 -22.47 7.02 -5.59
CA GLY A 418 -22.67 6.42 -6.91
C GLY A 418 -21.94 7.15 -8.03
N GLY A 419 -21.48 8.36 -7.78
CA GLY A 419 -20.82 9.24 -8.74
C GLY A 419 -19.36 8.91 -8.98
N PRO A 420 -18.70 9.69 -9.88
CA PRO A 420 -17.32 9.46 -10.29
C PRO A 420 -16.29 9.54 -9.18
N GLU A 421 -16.50 10.40 -8.19
CA GLU A 421 -15.63 10.59 -7.03
C GLU A 421 -16.03 9.72 -5.81
N GLY A 422 -17.04 8.85 -5.98
CA GLY A 422 -17.56 7.97 -4.97
C GLY A 422 -16.82 6.64 -4.84
N LEU A 423 -17.58 5.55 -4.67
CA LEU A 423 -17.04 4.20 -4.42
C LEU A 423 -16.20 3.66 -5.58
N THR A 424 -16.47 4.12 -6.80
CA THR A 424 -15.71 3.72 -7.99
C THR A 424 -14.67 4.75 -8.44
N ALA A 425 -14.25 5.70 -7.58
CA ALA A 425 -13.22 6.67 -7.94
C ALA A 425 -11.87 6.00 -8.27
N SER A 426 -11.44 5.06 -7.43
CA SER A 426 -10.14 4.38 -7.56
C SER A 426 -10.22 2.86 -7.76
N ALA A 427 -11.40 2.27 -7.67
CA ALA A 427 -11.61 0.84 -7.83
C ALA A 427 -12.83 0.57 -8.70
N SER A 428 -12.73 -0.34 -9.66
CA SER A 428 -13.86 -0.68 -10.55
C SER A 428 -15.00 -1.42 -9.83
N THR A 429 -14.71 -2.00 -8.68
CA THR A 429 -15.69 -2.75 -7.88
C THR A 429 -15.54 -2.48 -6.40
N PHE A 430 -16.63 -2.58 -5.67
CA PHE A 430 -16.70 -2.44 -4.22
C PHE A 430 -17.56 -3.55 -3.61
N THR A 431 -17.52 -3.66 -2.30
CA THR A 431 -18.30 -4.60 -1.50
C THR A 431 -19.35 -3.87 -0.67
N ARG A 432 -20.27 -4.62 -0.05
CA ARG A 432 -21.18 -4.09 0.95
C ARG A 432 -20.44 -3.40 2.12
N ALA A 433 -19.31 -3.97 2.52
CA ALA A 433 -18.50 -3.39 3.59
C ALA A 433 -17.94 -2.01 3.21
N ASP A 434 -17.53 -1.81 1.95
CA ASP A 434 -17.06 -0.50 1.47
C ASP A 434 -18.18 0.54 1.47
N VAL A 435 -19.43 0.14 1.18
CA VAL A 435 -20.61 1.02 1.26
C VAL A 435 -20.88 1.43 2.71
N VAL A 436 -20.92 0.47 3.62
CA VAL A 436 -21.14 0.75 5.06
C VAL A 436 -20.03 1.62 5.63
N ASP A 437 -18.78 1.34 5.28
CA ASP A 437 -17.63 2.17 5.63
C ASP A 437 -17.79 3.62 5.17
N ALA A 438 -18.16 3.81 3.92
CA ALA A 438 -18.36 5.14 3.35
C ALA A 438 -19.54 5.91 3.99
N LEU A 439 -20.61 5.21 4.33
CA LEU A 439 -21.78 5.79 4.99
C LEU A 439 -21.50 6.18 6.44
N ALA A 440 -20.81 5.35 7.20
CA ALA A 440 -20.43 5.65 8.58
C ALA A 440 -19.61 6.95 8.74
N LYS A 441 -18.95 7.37 7.66
CA LYS A 441 -18.18 8.63 7.59
C LYS A 441 -18.98 9.83 7.09
N ARG A 442 -20.12 9.63 6.46
CA ARG A 442 -20.88 10.70 5.76
C ARG A 442 -22.25 11.00 6.38
N LEU A 443 -22.85 9.99 6.99
CA LEU A 443 -24.14 10.21 7.63
C LEU A 443 -24.01 11.14 8.85
N PRO A 444 -25.03 11.96 9.15
CA PRO A 444 -25.05 12.81 10.32
C PRO A 444 -24.96 11.97 11.61
N VAL A 445 -24.65 12.62 12.71
CA VAL A 445 -24.68 11.99 14.03
C VAL A 445 -26.11 11.53 14.31
N ALA A 446 -26.31 10.22 14.48
CA ALA A 446 -27.61 9.63 14.74
C ALA A 446 -28.10 9.95 16.17
N PRO A 447 -29.39 9.81 16.46
CA PRO A 447 -29.95 10.03 17.81
C PRO A 447 -29.39 9.08 18.86
N SER A 448 -29.03 7.84 18.49
CA SER A 448 -28.42 6.86 19.37
C SER A 448 -27.39 5.96 18.62
N ALA A 449 -26.56 5.25 19.36
CA ALA A 449 -25.63 4.28 18.81
C ALA A 449 -26.31 3.21 17.94
N ARG A 450 -27.45 2.72 18.38
CA ARG A 450 -28.23 1.70 17.65
C ARG A 450 -28.76 2.25 16.32
N GLU A 451 -29.25 3.49 16.33
CA GLU A 451 -29.75 4.13 15.12
C GLU A 451 -28.63 4.44 14.12
N ALA A 452 -27.42 4.74 14.58
CA ALA A 452 -26.27 4.88 13.70
C ALA A 452 -26.04 3.61 12.86
N LEU A 453 -26.10 2.43 13.47
CA LEU A 453 -26.00 1.16 12.76
C LEU A 453 -27.19 0.92 11.83
N THR A 454 -28.41 1.10 12.36
CA THR A 454 -29.65 0.85 11.60
C THR A 454 -29.71 1.72 10.34
N GLN A 455 -29.39 3.00 10.46
CA GLN A 455 -29.31 3.90 9.30
C GLN A 455 -28.25 3.47 8.32
N ALA A 456 -27.03 3.19 8.78
CA ALA A 456 -25.94 2.79 7.89
C ALA A 456 -26.26 1.52 7.11
N GLU A 457 -26.88 0.51 7.76
CA GLU A 457 -27.27 -0.74 7.11
C GLU A 457 -28.45 -0.56 6.15
N GLN A 458 -29.50 0.16 6.53
CA GLN A 458 -30.66 0.42 5.68
C GLN A 458 -30.28 1.24 4.45
N VAL A 459 -29.45 2.27 4.64
CA VAL A 459 -28.96 3.09 3.53
C VAL A 459 -28.03 2.29 2.63
N ALA A 460 -27.20 1.39 3.20
CA ALA A 460 -26.36 0.50 2.40
C ALA A 460 -27.19 -0.47 1.53
N GLU A 461 -28.25 -1.06 2.09
CA GLU A 461 -29.15 -1.91 1.30
C GLU A 461 -29.85 -1.12 0.19
N ARG A 462 -30.34 0.08 0.49
CA ARG A 462 -30.93 0.96 -0.52
C ARG A 462 -29.93 1.31 -1.62
N PHE A 463 -28.68 1.67 -1.23
CA PHE A 463 -27.62 1.97 -2.20
C PHE A 463 -27.31 0.76 -3.10
N LEU A 464 -27.19 -0.43 -2.51
CA LEU A 464 -26.92 -1.64 -3.27
C LEU A 464 -28.04 -2.00 -4.23
N ALA A 465 -29.29 -1.76 -3.84
CA ALA A 465 -30.46 -2.04 -4.66
C ALA A 465 -30.69 -1.02 -5.81
N GLU A 466 -30.49 0.27 -5.53
CA GLU A 466 -30.88 1.36 -6.44
C GLU A 466 -29.70 1.95 -7.22
N TRP A 467 -28.48 1.93 -6.65
CA TRP A 467 -27.30 2.64 -7.15
C TRP A 467 -26.14 1.72 -7.53
N SER A 468 -26.36 0.42 -7.50
CA SER A 468 -25.30 -0.53 -7.85
C SER A 468 -25.78 -1.70 -8.70
N VAL A 469 -24.83 -2.35 -9.35
CA VAL A 469 -25.05 -3.57 -10.12
C VAL A 469 -24.09 -4.63 -9.59
N GLN A 470 -24.63 -5.79 -9.23
CA GLN A 470 -23.78 -6.94 -8.85
C GLN A 470 -23.04 -7.46 -10.08
N VAL A 471 -21.72 -7.42 -10.05
CA VAL A 471 -20.85 -7.80 -11.17
C VAL A 471 -20.13 -9.13 -10.96
N GLY A 472 -20.22 -9.71 -9.78
CA GLY A 472 -19.63 -10.99 -9.48
C GLY A 472 -19.45 -11.26 -7.99
N ARG A 473 -18.63 -12.26 -7.70
CA ARG A 473 -18.27 -12.64 -6.33
C ARG A 473 -16.76 -12.83 -6.24
N ASP A 474 -16.16 -12.30 -5.19
CA ASP A 474 -14.76 -12.58 -4.87
C ASP A 474 -14.65 -14.03 -4.38
N GLN A 475 -14.07 -14.90 -5.19
CA GLN A 475 -13.96 -16.32 -4.87
C GLN A 475 -13.12 -16.57 -3.61
N ARG A 476 -12.13 -15.73 -3.35
CA ARG A 476 -11.26 -15.88 -2.18
C ARG A 476 -11.96 -15.48 -0.89
N LEU A 477 -12.77 -14.43 -0.94
CA LEU A 477 -13.46 -13.88 0.24
C LEU A 477 -14.88 -14.44 0.41
N GLY A 478 -15.46 -14.99 -0.66
CA GLY A 478 -16.85 -15.39 -0.68
C GLY A 478 -17.82 -14.21 -0.56
N ILE A 479 -17.41 -13.01 -1.00
CA ILE A 479 -18.14 -11.76 -0.85
C ILE A 479 -18.56 -11.23 -2.22
N GLU A 480 -19.80 -10.74 -2.32
CA GLU A 480 -20.35 -10.14 -3.53
C GLU A 480 -19.58 -8.86 -3.89
N ARG A 481 -19.39 -8.66 -5.20
CA ARG A 481 -18.76 -7.48 -5.79
C ARG A 481 -19.79 -6.71 -6.61
N TYR A 482 -19.80 -5.40 -6.41
CA TYR A 482 -20.69 -4.46 -7.06
C TYR A 482 -19.89 -3.41 -7.83
N SER A 483 -20.53 -2.78 -8.80
CA SER A 483 -20.04 -1.59 -9.48
C SER A 483 -21.18 -0.57 -9.62
N THR A 484 -20.87 0.66 -10.01
CA THR A 484 -21.89 1.67 -10.28
C THR A 484 -22.43 1.55 -11.72
N PRO A 485 -23.73 1.80 -11.97
CA PRO A 485 -24.27 1.88 -13.32
C PRO A 485 -23.50 2.87 -14.20
N GLU A 486 -23.14 4.04 -13.65
CA GLU A 486 -22.35 5.07 -14.35
C GLU A 486 -21.06 4.52 -14.94
N LEU A 487 -20.25 3.81 -14.15
CA LEU A 487 -18.98 3.26 -14.61
C LEU A 487 -19.19 2.16 -15.66
N LEU A 488 -20.18 1.28 -15.43
CA LEU A 488 -20.48 0.17 -16.35
C LEU A 488 -21.03 0.67 -17.68
N GLU A 489 -21.89 1.68 -17.69
CA GLU A 489 -22.43 2.30 -18.91
C GLU A 489 -21.30 2.97 -19.70
N ARG A 490 -20.42 3.68 -19.01
CA ARG A 490 -19.25 4.30 -19.63
C ARG A 490 -18.31 3.28 -20.25
N GLU A 491 -18.05 2.17 -19.56
CA GLU A 491 -17.23 1.06 -20.09
C GLU A 491 -17.89 0.39 -21.31
N ARG A 492 -19.20 0.14 -21.25
CA ARG A 492 -19.95 -0.44 -22.37
C ARG A 492 -19.97 0.50 -23.57
N GLY A 493 -20.27 1.78 -23.36
CA GLY A 493 -20.30 2.80 -24.42
C GLY A 493 -18.93 2.92 -25.09
N MET A 494 -17.86 3.00 -24.32
CA MET A 494 -16.50 3.05 -24.84
C MET A 494 -16.15 1.84 -25.72
N VAL A 495 -16.49 0.62 -25.25
CA VAL A 495 -16.21 -0.61 -26.01
C VAL A 495 -17.09 -0.69 -27.26
N ALA A 496 -18.36 -0.29 -27.19
CA ALA A 496 -19.28 -0.28 -28.33
C ALA A 496 -18.79 0.69 -29.40
N ALA A 497 -18.53 1.96 -29.03
CA ALA A 497 -18.03 2.99 -29.95
C ALA A 497 -16.72 2.56 -30.64
N ALA A 498 -15.77 2.04 -29.90
CA ALA A 498 -14.53 1.55 -30.49
C ALA A 498 -14.74 0.32 -31.42
N THR A 499 -15.76 -0.50 -31.14
CA THR A 499 -16.08 -1.66 -31.98
C THR A 499 -16.76 -1.23 -33.29
N GLU A 500 -17.67 -0.26 -33.24
CA GLU A 500 -18.37 0.31 -34.41
C GLU A 500 -17.40 0.98 -35.39
N ARG A 501 -16.32 1.57 -34.83
CA ARG A 501 -15.28 2.23 -35.63
C ARG A 501 -14.25 1.27 -36.24
N ARG A 502 -14.46 -0.06 -36.21
CA ARG A 502 -13.48 -1.05 -36.69
C ARG A 502 -13.23 -0.94 -38.20
N GLU A 503 -14.25 -0.59 -39.00
CA GLU A 503 -14.19 -0.50 -40.44
C GLU A 503 -14.47 0.92 -40.98
N GLU A 504 -14.12 1.94 -40.17
CA GLU A 504 -14.41 3.34 -40.43
C GLU A 504 -13.63 3.89 -41.65
N GLY A 505 -12.53 3.27 -42.02
CA GLY A 505 -11.69 3.70 -43.13
C GLY A 505 -10.83 4.93 -42.85
N CYS A 506 -10.57 5.25 -41.58
CA CYS A 506 -9.80 6.41 -41.19
C CYS A 506 -8.30 6.11 -40.93
N GLY A 507 -7.45 7.13 -41.13
CA GLY A 507 -6.02 7.04 -40.83
C GLY A 507 -5.31 5.94 -41.60
N GLN A 508 -5.57 5.82 -42.91
CA GLN A 508 -4.90 4.87 -43.78
C GLN A 508 -3.77 5.57 -44.55
N VAL A 509 -2.56 5.01 -44.49
CA VAL A 509 -1.39 5.48 -45.21
C VAL A 509 -1.17 4.65 -46.46
N ARG A 510 -0.77 5.28 -47.54
CA ARG A 510 -0.47 4.61 -48.82
C ARG A 510 0.69 3.60 -48.62
N PRO A 511 0.56 2.36 -49.16
CA PRO A 511 1.56 1.30 -48.95
C PRO A 511 3.00 1.67 -49.34
N GLU A 512 3.15 2.46 -50.40
CA GLU A 512 4.45 2.94 -50.85
C GLU A 512 5.13 3.89 -49.84
N VAL A 513 4.34 4.70 -49.13
CA VAL A 513 4.86 5.58 -48.09
C VAL A 513 5.36 4.75 -46.90
N VAL A 514 4.58 3.77 -46.44
CA VAL A 514 4.95 2.86 -45.36
C VAL A 514 6.25 2.12 -45.70
N ARG A 515 6.34 1.60 -46.93
CA ARG A 515 7.55 0.90 -47.40
C ARG A 515 8.75 1.85 -47.43
N THR A 516 8.59 3.07 -47.90
CA THR A 516 9.65 4.08 -47.93
C THR A 516 10.21 4.35 -46.52
N VAL A 517 9.34 4.45 -45.51
CA VAL A 517 9.78 4.65 -44.13
C VAL A 517 10.53 3.42 -43.61
N LEU A 518 9.99 2.22 -43.81
CA LEU A 518 10.63 0.99 -43.36
C LEU A 518 11.97 0.75 -44.02
N ASP A 519 12.11 1.07 -45.32
CA ASP A 519 13.37 0.96 -46.05
C ASP A 519 14.43 1.95 -45.52
N ARG A 520 14.02 3.16 -45.12
CA ARG A 520 14.93 4.15 -44.48
C ARG A 520 15.40 3.67 -43.10
N HIS A 521 14.59 2.88 -42.44
CA HIS A 521 14.86 2.37 -41.10
C HIS A 521 15.04 0.85 -41.09
N ALA A 522 15.96 0.35 -41.89
CA ALA A 522 16.23 -1.10 -42.10
C ALA A 522 16.64 -1.83 -40.79
N THR A 523 16.89 -1.11 -39.69
CA THR A 523 17.17 -1.66 -38.35
C THR A 523 15.90 -2.06 -37.59
N ALA A 524 14.70 -1.79 -38.15
CA ALA A 524 13.44 -2.20 -37.58
C ALA A 524 13.38 -3.73 -37.48
N GLY A 525 13.05 -4.22 -36.29
CA GLY A 525 12.82 -5.66 -36.15
C GLY A 525 11.53 -6.09 -36.84
N PRO A 526 11.39 -7.38 -37.19
CA PRO A 526 10.19 -7.86 -37.90
C PRO A 526 8.86 -7.57 -37.21
N ASP A 527 8.82 -7.66 -35.86
CA ASP A 527 7.62 -7.33 -35.08
C ASP A 527 7.31 -5.83 -35.04
N GLN A 528 8.34 -4.98 -35.14
CA GLN A 528 8.19 -3.53 -35.22
C GLN A 528 7.69 -3.12 -36.60
N ALA A 529 8.26 -3.67 -37.68
CA ALA A 529 7.83 -3.43 -39.04
C ALA A 529 6.37 -3.90 -39.24
N ALA A 530 6.02 -5.10 -38.78
CA ALA A 530 4.67 -5.62 -38.86
C ALA A 530 3.66 -4.76 -38.08
N MET A 531 4.03 -4.24 -36.91
CA MET A 531 3.19 -3.30 -36.16
C MET A 531 2.97 -1.99 -36.93
N VAL A 532 4.04 -1.42 -37.50
CA VAL A 532 3.94 -0.18 -38.30
C VAL A 532 3.02 -0.40 -39.50
N GLU A 533 3.19 -1.49 -40.25
CA GLU A 533 2.33 -1.85 -41.36
C GLU A 533 0.86 -2.00 -40.92
N ASP A 534 0.61 -2.71 -39.83
CA ASP A 534 -0.75 -2.97 -39.33
C ASP A 534 -1.45 -1.67 -38.95
N VAL A 535 -0.85 -0.83 -38.09
CA VAL A 535 -1.49 0.38 -37.58
C VAL A 535 -1.67 1.47 -38.64
N THR A 536 -0.79 1.52 -39.65
CA THR A 536 -0.84 2.53 -40.72
C THR A 536 -1.76 2.11 -41.87
N ARG A 537 -1.98 0.81 -42.04
CA ARG A 537 -2.86 0.28 -43.10
C ARG A 537 -4.28 -0.02 -42.62
N SER A 538 -4.44 -0.29 -41.35
CA SER A 538 -5.74 -0.51 -40.72
C SER A 538 -6.61 0.73 -40.85
N GLY A 539 -7.82 0.55 -41.38
CA GLY A 539 -8.86 1.60 -41.44
C GLY A 539 -9.65 1.74 -40.13
N ALA A 540 -9.28 1.02 -39.08
CA ALA A 540 -9.97 1.09 -37.78
C ALA A 540 -9.77 2.45 -37.13
N GLY A 541 -10.86 3.04 -36.62
CA GLY A 541 -10.81 4.29 -35.86
C GLY A 541 -10.10 4.17 -34.52
N VAL A 542 -10.04 2.95 -33.95
CA VAL A 542 -9.26 2.64 -32.77
C VAL A 542 -8.40 1.40 -33.03
N SER A 543 -7.09 1.57 -32.98
CA SER A 543 -6.10 0.49 -33.09
C SER A 543 -5.32 0.35 -31.77
N LEU A 544 -4.96 -0.88 -31.42
CA LEU A 544 -4.22 -1.15 -30.19
C LEU A 544 -2.86 -1.77 -30.51
N VAL A 545 -1.86 -1.35 -29.74
CA VAL A 545 -0.53 -1.96 -29.73
C VAL A 545 -0.20 -2.44 -28.34
N ARG A 546 0.07 -3.72 -28.19
CA ARG A 546 0.57 -4.30 -26.97
C ARG A 546 2.08 -4.49 -27.07
N GLY A 547 2.83 -3.73 -26.32
CA GLY A 547 4.29 -3.81 -26.32
C GLY A 547 4.85 -4.22 -24.99
N HIS A 548 5.64 -5.27 -24.97
CA HIS A 548 6.36 -5.73 -23.78
C HIS A 548 7.37 -4.67 -23.30
N ALA A 549 7.73 -4.73 -22.01
CA ALA A 549 8.81 -3.89 -21.51
C ALA A 549 10.11 -4.17 -22.30
N GLY A 550 10.76 -3.10 -22.77
CA GLY A 550 12.01 -3.22 -23.53
C GLY A 550 11.85 -3.58 -25.02
N SER A 551 10.62 -3.66 -25.55
CA SER A 551 10.39 -4.01 -26.98
C SER A 551 10.65 -2.85 -27.96
N GLY A 552 10.96 -1.65 -27.49
CA GLY A 552 11.17 -0.48 -28.35
C GLY A 552 9.86 0.12 -28.87
N LYS A 553 8.80 0.08 -28.07
CA LYS A 553 7.47 0.67 -28.38
C LYS A 553 7.56 2.07 -28.96
N THR A 554 8.17 2.99 -28.21
CA THR A 554 8.21 4.42 -28.55
C THR A 554 8.96 4.67 -29.85
N TRP A 555 10.06 3.93 -30.08
CA TRP A 555 10.80 3.99 -31.33
C TRP A 555 9.94 3.54 -32.53
N ALA A 556 9.22 2.41 -32.39
CA ALA A 556 8.33 1.92 -33.44
C ALA A 556 7.15 2.89 -33.68
N LEU A 557 6.67 3.60 -32.65
CA LEU A 557 5.71 4.68 -32.79
C LEU A 557 6.26 5.87 -33.57
N GLY A 558 7.56 6.19 -33.41
CA GLY A 558 8.26 7.18 -34.22
C GLY A 558 8.18 6.86 -35.72
N LEU A 559 8.36 5.58 -36.09
CA LEU A 559 8.20 5.14 -37.49
C LEU A 559 6.77 5.27 -37.99
N ALA A 560 5.80 4.85 -37.19
CA ALA A 560 4.38 5.00 -37.55
C ALA A 560 4.01 6.48 -37.71
N ARG A 561 4.47 7.35 -36.79
CA ARG A 561 4.32 8.81 -36.91
C ARG A 561 4.88 9.33 -38.24
N GLU A 562 6.14 8.98 -38.57
CA GLU A 562 6.77 9.43 -39.81
C GLU A 562 5.95 9.02 -41.04
N ALA A 563 5.41 7.79 -41.04
CA ALA A 563 4.57 7.34 -42.15
C ALA A 563 3.27 8.12 -42.26
N PHE A 564 2.59 8.40 -41.13
CA PHE A 564 1.38 9.22 -41.12
C PHE A 564 1.66 10.66 -41.61
N GLU A 565 2.71 11.30 -41.10
CA GLU A 565 3.08 12.67 -41.43
C GLU A 565 3.46 12.80 -42.91
N LEU A 566 4.21 11.85 -43.49
CA LEU A 566 4.57 11.82 -44.91
C LEU A 566 3.35 11.65 -45.82
N ASP A 567 2.27 11.06 -45.33
CA ASP A 567 0.99 10.92 -46.04
C ASP A 567 0.01 12.06 -45.73
N GLY A 568 0.47 13.09 -44.98
CA GLY A 568 -0.28 14.34 -44.77
C GLY A 568 -1.22 14.32 -43.58
N TYR A 569 -1.01 13.43 -42.61
CA TYR A 569 -1.74 13.43 -41.35
C TYR A 569 -1.01 14.29 -40.29
N GLN A 570 -1.79 14.93 -39.43
CA GLN A 570 -1.28 15.58 -38.24
C GLN A 570 -1.22 14.53 -37.11
N VAL A 571 -0.05 14.27 -36.53
CA VAL A 571 0.11 13.27 -35.48
C VAL A 571 0.31 13.95 -34.14
N LEU A 572 -0.59 13.64 -33.19
CA LEU A 572 -0.53 14.12 -31.83
C LEU A 572 -0.11 12.98 -30.88
N GLY A 573 0.83 13.27 -29.98
CA GLY A 573 1.26 12.35 -28.94
C GLY A 573 0.60 12.66 -27.59
N ALA A 574 0.14 11.63 -26.89
CA ALA A 574 -0.38 11.79 -25.54
C ALA A 574 0.13 10.69 -24.63
N ALA A 575 0.26 10.99 -23.33
CA ALA A 575 0.59 9.98 -22.31
C ALA A 575 -0.02 10.35 -20.95
N PRO A 576 -0.25 9.37 -20.04
CA PRO A 576 -0.80 9.62 -18.70
C PRO A 576 0.09 10.48 -17.83
N ILE A 577 1.40 10.43 -18.02
CA ILE A 577 2.42 11.08 -17.15
C ILE A 577 3.43 11.87 -17.98
N GLY A 578 3.92 12.96 -17.40
CA GLY A 578 4.82 13.89 -18.09
C GLY A 578 6.13 13.26 -18.59
N ILE A 579 6.70 12.29 -17.87
CA ILE A 579 7.94 11.64 -18.30
C ILE A 579 7.74 10.79 -19.58
N ALA A 580 6.58 10.21 -19.77
CA ALA A 580 6.26 9.46 -20.98
C ALA A 580 6.05 10.39 -22.19
N THR A 581 5.60 11.65 -21.97
CA THR A 581 5.49 12.65 -23.04
C THR A 581 6.88 13.05 -23.57
N VAL A 582 7.89 13.10 -22.72
CA VAL A 582 9.28 13.38 -23.18
C VAL A 582 9.76 12.29 -24.13
N GLY A 583 9.50 11.02 -23.79
CA GLY A 583 9.89 9.91 -24.67
C GLY A 583 9.24 9.96 -26.06
N LEU A 584 7.98 10.43 -26.18
CA LEU A 584 7.36 10.66 -27.47
C LEU A 584 8.01 11.84 -28.21
N GLY A 585 8.34 12.92 -27.50
CA GLY A 585 9.06 14.06 -28.08
C GLY A 585 10.42 13.68 -28.65
N ASP A 586 11.17 12.83 -27.96
CA ASP A 586 12.47 12.32 -28.41
C ASP A 586 12.37 11.48 -29.69
N GLU A 587 11.21 10.87 -29.93
CA GLU A 587 10.92 10.14 -31.17
C GLU A 587 10.27 11.04 -32.28
N GLY A 588 10.36 12.36 -32.10
CA GLY A 588 10.01 13.35 -33.12
C GLY A 588 8.56 13.81 -33.13
N PHE A 589 7.73 13.45 -32.14
CA PHE A 589 6.40 14.01 -32.04
C PHE A 589 6.46 15.51 -31.71
N SER A 590 5.93 16.36 -32.60
CA SER A 590 5.99 17.82 -32.44
C SER A 590 4.95 18.39 -31.49
N ASP A 591 3.78 17.75 -31.35
CA ASP A 591 2.72 18.12 -30.40
C ASP A 591 2.48 16.95 -29.42
N VAL A 592 3.02 17.09 -28.21
CA VAL A 592 2.90 16.06 -27.16
C VAL A 592 2.30 16.66 -25.90
N ARG A 593 1.28 15.99 -25.35
CA ARG A 593 0.54 16.46 -24.18
C ARG A 593 0.31 15.33 -23.17
N THR A 594 0.14 15.68 -21.89
CA THR A 594 -0.47 14.73 -20.97
C THR A 594 -1.94 14.55 -21.32
N VAL A 595 -2.50 13.36 -21.06
CA VAL A 595 -3.94 13.09 -21.34
C VAL A 595 -4.85 14.09 -20.62
N ASP A 596 -4.55 14.46 -19.37
CA ASP A 596 -5.34 15.48 -18.65
C ASP A 596 -5.31 16.85 -19.35
N ARG A 597 -4.16 17.22 -19.90
CA ARG A 597 -4.01 18.45 -20.65
C ARG A 597 -4.74 18.36 -21.98
N LEU A 598 -4.61 17.25 -22.68
CA LEU A 598 -5.29 17.00 -23.97
C LEU A 598 -6.80 17.12 -23.80
N LEU A 599 -7.39 16.41 -22.84
CA LEU A 599 -8.83 16.49 -22.56
C LEU A 599 -9.28 17.92 -22.24
N SER A 600 -8.54 18.61 -21.37
CA SER A 600 -8.85 20.02 -21.04
C SER A 600 -8.77 20.97 -22.26
N ASP A 601 -7.84 20.71 -23.18
CA ASP A 601 -7.70 21.56 -24.38
C ASP A 601 -8.80 21.24 -25.42
N LEU A 602 -9.23 19.99 -25.55
CA LEU A 602 -10.37 19.56 -26.37
C LEU A 602 -11.70 20.13 -25.83
N GLU A 603 -11.96 19.98 -24.51
CA GLU A 603 -13.16 20.53 -23.88
C GLU A 603 -13.27 22.05 -24.02
N LYS A 604 -12.15 22.76 -23.93
CA LYS A 604 -12.07 24.22 -24.06
C LYS A 604 -11.94 24.69 -25.51
N ARG A 605 -12.00 23.80 -26.47
CA ARG A 605 -11.83 24.08 -27.91
C ARG A 605 -10.55 24.87 -28.22
N ARG A 606 -9.46 24.54 -27.53
CA ARG A 606 -8.11 25.05 -27.77
C ARG A 606 -7.31 24.17 -28.71
N LEU A 607 -7.79 22.97 -28.92
CA LEU A 607 -7.31 21.98 -29.85
C LEU A 607 -8.54 21.44 -30.59
N GLU A 608 -8.43 21.35 -31.90
CA GLU A 608 -9.42 20.70 -32.73
C GLU A 608 -8.80 19.46 -33.38
N LEU A 609 -9.53 18.40 -33.40
CA LEU A 609 -9.21 17.14 -34.09
C LEU A 609 -10.07 17.05 -35.34
N ASP A 610 -9.58 16.39 -36.38
CA ASP A 610 -10.29 16.15 -37.63
C ASP A 610 -9.96 14.77 -38.21
N VAL A 611 -10.47 14.51 -39.41
CA VAL A 611 -10.26 13.22 -40.12
C VAL A 611 -8.81 13.02 -40.59
N ARG A 612 -8.00 14.07 -40.60
CA ARG A 612 -6.57 14.05 -40.90
C ARG A 612 -5.70 14.03 -39.66
N SER A 613 -6.31 13.93 -38.48
CA SER A 613 -5.62 13.80 -37.21
C SER A 613 -5.45 12.34 -36.81
N VAL A 614 -4.28 12.01 -36.27
CA VAL A 614 -3.97 10.72 -35.64
C VAL A 614 -3.52 10.98 -34.21
N LEU A 615 -4.24 10.41 -33.26
CA LEU A 615 -3.92 10.54 -31.83
C LEU A 615 -3.22 9.27 -31.32
N VAL A 616 -1.97 9.39 -30.94
CA VAL A 616 -1.17 8.31 -30.36
C VAL A 616 -1.13 8.46 -28.85
N VAL A 617 -1.61 7.46 -28.11
CA VAL A 617 -1.64 7.45 -26.65
C VAL A 617 -0.71 6.37 -26.14
N ASP A 618 0.48 6.76 -25.66
CA ASP A 618 1.43 5.82 -25.04
C ASP A 618 1.09 5.56 -23.56
N GLU A 619 1.46 4.41 -23.05
CA GLU A 619 1.11 3.90 -21.71
C GLU A 619 -0.42 3.94 -21.43
N ALA A 620 -1.25 3.69 -22.45
CA ALA A 620 -2.71 3.73 -22.36
C ALA A 620 -3.29 2.75 -21.34
N ALA A 621 -2.58 1.68 -21.00
CA ALA A 621 -2.97 0.73 -19.94
C ALA A 621 -3.03 1.38 -18.55
N MET A 622 -2.39 2.53 -18.36
CA MET A 622 -2.43 3.32 -17.11
C MET A 622 -3.62 4.30 -17.04
N LEU A 623 -4.46 4.37 -18.08
CA LEU A 623 -5.63 5.24 -18.07
C LEU A 623 -6.85 4.53 -17.49
N GLY A 624 -7.52 5.19 -16.56
CA GLY A 624 -8.84 4.77 -16.09
C GLY A 624 -9.93 5.04 -17.14
N THR A 625 -11.04 4.34 -17.01
CA THR A 625 -12.17 4.45 -17.95
C THR A 625 -12.67 5.87 -18.10
N ARG A 626 -12.72 6.65 -17.01
CA ARG A 626 -13.21 8.04 -17.02
C ARG A 626 -12.32 9.05 -17.76
N LYS A 627 -11.10 8.67 -18.09
CA LYS A 627 -10.21 9.47 -18.97
C LYS A 627 -10.16 8.90 -20.38
N LEU A 628 -10.20 7.59 -20.52
CA LEU A 628 -10.12 6.93 -21.81
C LEU A 628 -11.41 7.12 -22.62
N ALA A 629 -12.60 6.98 -22.01
CA ALA A 629 -13.86 7.12 -22.71
C ALA A 629 -14.06 8.53 -23.33
N PRO A 630 -13.94 9.66 -22.60
CA PRO A 630 -14.07 10.98 -23.21
C PRO A 630 -13.06 11.24 -24.32
N LEU A 631 -11.86 10.70 -24.22
CA LEU A 631 -10.84 10.82 -25.26
C LEU A 631 -11.30 10.13 -26.57
N LEU A 632 -11.85 8.91 -26.45
CA LEU A 632 -12.40 8.18 -27.59
C LEU A 632 -13.66 8.89 -28.17
N ASP A 633 -14.53 9.45 -27.31
CA ASP A 633 -15.70 10.22 -27.73
C ASP A 633 -15.32 11.48 -28.54
N HIS A 634 -14.25 12.18 -28.15
CA HIS A 634 -13.75 13.33 -28.93
C HIS A 634 -13.19 12.90 -30.29
N ALA A 635 -12.44 11.80 -30.29
CA ALA A 635 -11.87 11.27 -31.54
C ALA A 635 -12.94 10.74 -32.51
N GLU A 636 -13.98 10.09 -31.98
CA GLU A 636 -15.11 9.62 -32.76
C GLU A 636 -15.83 10.77 -33.48
N ARG A 637 -16.22 11.80 -32.72
CA ARG A 637 -16.90 12.98 -33.28
C ARG A 637 -16.10 13.70 -34.37
N ALA A 638 -14.77 13.60 -34.27
CA ALA A 638 -13.86 14.23 -35.23
C ALA A 638 -13.45 13.31 -36.40
N GLY A 639 -13.82 12.03 -36.39
CA GLY A 639 -13.33 11.04 -37.34
C GLY A 639 -11.82 10.78 -37.23
N THR A 640 -11.24 11.08 -36.08
CA THR A 640 -9.78 10.97 -35.78
C THR A 640 -9.42 9.53 -35.47
N LYS A 641 -8.35 9.02 -36.08
CA LYS A 641 -7.77 7.72 -35.69
C LYS A 641 -7.09 7.79 -34.33
N VAL A 642 -7.34 6.80 -33.47
CA VAL A 642 -6.68 6.65 -32.16
C VAL A 642 -5.82 5.40 -32.15
N LEU A 643 -4.57 5.57 -31.77
CA LEU A 643 -3.63 4.47 -31.54
C LEU A 643 -3.33 4.37 -30.05
N LEU A 644 -3.89 3.35 -29.39
CA LEU A 644 -3.67 3.07 -27.98
C LEU A 644 -2.51 2.09 -27.81
N VAL A 645 -1.48 2.51 -27.10
CA VAL A 645 -0.25 1.72 -26.89
C VAL A 645 -0.03 1.47 -25.42
N GLY A 646 0.25 0.22 -25.04
CA GLY A 646 0.43 -0.10 -23.64
C GLY A 646 0.77 -1.56 -23.38
N ASP A 647 0.89 -1.91 -22.11
CA ASP A 647 1.06 -3.28 -21.65
C ASP A 647 0.09 -3.56 -20.50
N ASP A 648 -0.92 -4.36 -20.72
CA ASP A 648 -1.96 -4.71 -19.74
C ASP A 648 -1.47 -5.61 -18.59
N ARG A 649 -0.22 -6.05 -18.63
CA ARG A 649 0.45 -6.78 -17.54
C ARG A 649 1.41 -5.91 -16.71
N GLN A 650 1.59 -4.65 -17.10
CA GLN A 650 2.27 -3.65 -16.27
C GLN A 650 1.32 -3.03 -15.24
N PHE A 651 1.71 -1.97 -14.57
CA PHE A 651 0.85 -1.33 -13.57
C PHE A 651 -0.49 -0.92 -14.16
N ALA A 652 -1.56 -1.35 -13.49
CA ALA A 652 -2.92 -0.89 -13.80
C ALA A 652 -3.07 0.61 -13.50
N SER A 653 -4.13 1.20 -14.07
CA SER A 653 -4.53 2.57 -13.74
C SER A 653 -4.77 2.73 -12.23
N ILE A 654 -4.48 3.92 -11.72
CA ILE A 654 -4.82 4.30 -10.33
C ILE A 654 -6.33 4.57 -10.24
N ASP A 655 -6.89 5.16 -11.28
CA ASP A 655 -8.33 5.40 -11.42
C ASP A 655 -9.06 4.11 -11.81
N ALA A 656 -10.35 4.02 -11.52
CA ALA A 656 -11.15 2.85 -11.84
C ALA A 656 -11.21 2.55 -13.33
N GLY A 657 -11.20 1.28 -13.67
CA GLY A 657 -11.41 0.77 -15.02
C GLY A 657 -10.27 -0.10 -15.55
N GLY A 658 -10.56 -0.82 -16.60
CA GLY A 658 -9.64 -1.68 -17.36
C GLY A 658 -9.81 -1.49 -18.86
N GLY A 659 -10.06 -0.26 -19.29
CA GLY A 659 -10.49 0.09 -20.66
C GLY A 659 -9.55 -0.47 -21.72
N PHE A 660 -8.24 -0.26 -21.60
CA PHE A 660 -7.25 -0.81 -22.54
C PHE A 660 -7.36 -2.33 -22.68
N ARG A 661 -7.47 -3.05 -21.54
CA ARG A 661 -7.60 -4.51 -21.55
C ARG A 661 -8.91 -4.95 -22.18
N ALA A 662 -10.02 -4.28 -21.86
CA ALA A 662 -11.33 -4.58 -22.44
C ALA A 662 -11.35 -4.38 -23.96
N LEU A 663 -10.80 -3.27 -24.43
CA LEU A 663 -10.65 -2.98 -25.87
C LEU A 663 -9.75 -4.02 -26.55
N ARG A 664 -8.61 -4.37 -25.96
CA ARG A 664 -7.70 -5.38 -26.51
C ARG A 664 -8.37 -6.75 -26.69
N VAL A 665 -9.17 -7.17 -25.71
CA VAL A 665 -9.89 -8.46 -25.79
C VAL A 665 -10.92 -8.42 -26.94
N ARG A 666 -11.52 -7.27 -27.21
CA ARG A 666 -12.58 -7.11 -28.23
C ARG A 666 -12.04 -6.83 -29.64
N LEU A 667 -11.03 -5.97 -29.75
CA LEU A 667 -10.52 -5.49 -31.04
C LEU A 667 -9.26 -6.23 -31.51
N GLY A 668 -8.55 -6.90 -30.59
CA GLY A 668 -7.20 -7.41 -30.84
C GLY A 668 -6.15 -6.32 -30.59
N ALA A 669 -4.90 -6.62 -30.85
CA ALA A 669 -3.79 -5.68 -30.77
C ALA A 669 -2.61 -6.19 -31.61
N SER A 670 -1.84 -5.29 -32.22
CA SER A 670 -0.51 -5.61 -32.76
C SER A 670 0.45 -5.86 -31.60
N GLU A 671 1.30 -6.88 -31.69
CA GLU A 671 2.14 -7.34 -30.59
C GLU A 671 3.62 -6.98 -30.84
N LEU A 672 4.25 -6.32 -29.86
CA LEU A 672 5.70 -6.11 -29.80
C LEU A 672 6.26 -6.96 -28.65
N THR A 673 6.83 -8.11 -28.98
CA THR A 673 7.20 -9.12 -28.00
C THR A 673 8.70 -9.25 -27.76
N VAL A 674 9.53 -8.83 -28.72
CA VAL A 674 10.99 -8.99 -28.65
C VAL A 674 11.59 -7.98 -27.67
N ASN A 675 12.19 -8.48 -26.60
CA ASN A 675 12.91 -7.63 -25.66
C ASN A 675 14.26 -7.19 -26.24
N ARG A 676 14.44 -5.89 -26.47
CA ARG A 676 15.64 -5.25 -27.03
C ARG A 676 16.44 -4.47 -25.99
N ARG A 677 15.95 -4.36 -24.77
CA ARG A 677 16.61 -3.62 -23.69
C ARG A 677 17.66 -4.46 -22.99
N GLN A 678 17.32 -5.69 -22.66
CA GLN A 678 18.26 -6.63 -22.08
C GLN A 678 19.06 -7.31 -23.18
N ILE A 679 20.38 -7.38 -23.01
CA ILE A 679 21.31 -8.00 -23.97
C ILE A 679 21.44 -9.49 -23.67
N GLU A 680 21.53 -9.84 -22.39
CA GLU A 680 21.74 -11.20 -21.95
C GLU A 680 20.45 -12.04 -22.08
N VAL A 681 20.56 -13.20 -22.70
CA VAL A 681 19.42 -14.11 -22.96
C VAL A 681 18.74 -14.57 -21.66
N TRP A 682 19.56 -14.84 -20.63
CA TRP A 682 19.01 -15.24 -19.32
C TRP A 682 18.18 -14.11 -18.68
N GLU A 683 18.61 -12.86 -18.83
CA GLU A 683 17.89 -11.70 -18.29
C GLU A 683 16.58 -11.44 -19.04
N GLN A 684 16.61 -11.59 -20.40
CA GLN A 684 15.38 -11.54 -21.20
C GLN A 684 14.35 -12.59 -20.73
N ARG A 685 14.83 -13.81 -20.44
CA ARG A 685 13.98 -14.88 -19.92
C ARG A 685 13.45 -14.57 -18.52
N ALA A 686 14.30 -14.09 -17.62
CA ALA A 686 13.91 -13.71 -16.28
C ALA A 686 12.82 -12.59 -16.27
N ILE A 687 12.94 -11.60 -17.17
CA ILE A 687 11.90 -10.56 -17.34
C ILE A 687 10.59 -11.17 -17.87
N ALA A 688 10.67 -12.12 -18.80
CA ALA A 688 9.48 -12.85 -19.28
C ALA A 688 8.82 -13.66 -18.14
N ASP A 689 9.63 -14.33 -17.31
CA ASP A 689 9.14 -15.10 -16.15
C ASP A 689 8.40 -14.18 -15.15
N VAL A 690 8.94 -12.97 -14.84
CA VAL A 690 8.23 -11.98 -14.00
C VAL A 690 6.90 -11.61 -14.63
N ARG A 691 6.88 -11.34 -15.93
CA ARG A 691 5.67 -10.97 -16.66
C ARG A 691 4.59 -12.07 -16.60
N ASP A 692 5.00 -13.34 -16.64
CA ASP A 692 4.11 -14.48 -16.59
C ASP A 692 3.77 -14.94 -15.17
N GLY A 693 4.22 -14.18 -14.16
CA GLY A 693 3.96 -14.44 -12.74
C GLY A 693 4.89 -15.48 -12.11
N GLN A 694 5.91 -15.95 -12.85
CA GLN A 694 6.93 -16.90 -12.39
C GLN A 694 8.05 -16.18 -11.62
N VAL A 695 7.68 -15.35 -10.65
CA VAL A 695 8.60 -14.45 -9.94
C VAL A 695 9.73 -15.20 -9.24
N GLU A 696 9.46 -16.39 -8.69
CA GLU A 696 10.48 -17.21 -8.02
C GLU A 696 11.58 -17.65 -8.99
N GLN A 697 11.23 -18.00 -10.22
CA GLN A 697 12.19 -18.41 -11.26
C GLN A 697 13.05 -17.23 -11.67
N ALA A 698 12.45 -16.07 -11.88
CA ALA A 698 13.18 -14.85 -12.21
C ALA A 698 14.18 -14.46 -11.10
N VAL A 699 13.73 -14.45 -9.82
CA VAL A 699 14.60 -14.14 -8.69
C VAL A 699 15.73 -15.17 -8.58
N ALA A 700 15.47 -16.45 -8.83
CA ALA A 700 16.50 -17.48 -8.83
C ALA A 700 17.56 -17.23 -9.92
N ALA A 701 17.13 -16.85 -11.14
CA ALA A 701 18.03 -16.53 -12.24
C ALA A 701 18.93 -15.33 -11.90
N TYR A 702 18.37 -14.25 -11.34
CA TYR A 702 19.17 -13.10 -10.90
C TYR A 702 20.14 -13.44 -9.76
N ALA A 703 19.75 -14.32 -8.83
CA ALA A 703 20.63 -14.79 -7.76
C ALA A 703 21.76 -15.69 -8.30
N GLU A 704 21.46 -16.55 -9.27
CA GLU A 704 22.43 -17.43 -9.92
C GLU A 704 23.51 -16.65 -10.68
N HIS A 705 23.16 -15.49 -11.23
CA HIS A 705 24.08 -14.57 -11.90
C HIS A 705 24.66 -13.48 -10.97
N GLU A 706 24.60 -13.71 -9.64
CA GLU A 706 25.17 -12.82 -8.61
C GLU A 706 24.65 -11.37 -8.65
N ARG A 707 23.43 -11.17 -9.20
CA ARG A 707 22.78 -9.86 -9.26
C ARG A 707 21.96 -9.52 -8.01
N ILE A 708 21.89 -10.44 -7.03
CA ILE A 708 21.20 -10.24 -5.75
C ILE A 708 22.19 -10.40 -4.62
N ARG A 709 22.33 -9.36 -3.79
CA ARG A 709 23.08 -9.38 -2.55
C ARG A 709 22.12 -9.30 -1.38
N VAL A 710 22.28 -10.18 -0.38
CA VAL A 710 21.41 -10.27 0.78
C VAL A 710 22.17 -9.85 2.03
N PHE A 711 21.57 -9.02 2.86
CA PHE A 711 22.15 -8.51 4.09
C PHE A 711 21.20 -8.77 5.26
N ASP A 712 21.75 -9.21 6.38
CA ASP A 712 20.98 -9.42 7.62
C ASP A 712 20.68 -8.10 8.33
N VAL A 713 21.61 -7.14 8.21
CA VAL A 713 21.49 -5.81 8.81
C VAL A 713 21.18 -4.78 7.73
N ARG A 714 20.18 -3.95 7.99
CA ARG A 714 19.71 -2.93 7.07
C ARG A 714 20.79 -1.90 6.74
N ASP A 715 21.53 -1.46 7.76
CA ASP A 715 22.54 -0.40 7.58
C ASP A 715 23.73 -0.89 6.75
N ASP A 716 24.09 -2.18 6.85
CA ASP A 716 25.14 -2.76 6.01
C ASP A 716 24.70 -2.82 4.55
N ARG A 717 23.42 -3.16 4.29
CA ARG A 717 22.85 -3.11 2.96
C ARG A 717 22.87 -1.70 2.38
N ASP A 718 22.41 -0.71 3.15
CA ASP A 718 22.31 0.67 2.69
C ASP A 718 23.72 1.26 2.48
N ARG A 719 24.71 0.89 3.30
CA ARG A 719 26.12 1.24 3.12
C ARG A 719 26.65 0.64 1.80
N ALA A 720 26.50 -0.67 1.62
CA ALA A 720 26.94 -1.34 0.39
C ALA A 720 26.30 -0.71 -0.87
N LEU A 721 25.02 -0.34 -0.80
CA LEU A 721 24.31 0.35 -1.89
C LEU A 721 24.94 1.71 -2.20
N VAL A 722 25.27 2.48 -1.17
CA VAL A 722 25.90 3.80 -1.33
C VAL A 722 27.33 3.66 -1.85
N ASP A 723 28.09 2.66 -1.39
CA ASP A 723 29.45 2.40 -1.85
C ASP A 723 29.48 2.02 -3.35
N ASP A 724 28.58 1.11 -3.77
CA ASP A 724 28.44 0.75 -5.19
C ASP A 724 28.03 1.98 -6.03
N TRP A 725 27.09 2.77 -5.53
CA TRP A 725 26.68 4.00 -6.19
C TRP A 725 27.85 4.99 -6.31
N TRP A 726 28.66 5.16 -5.26
CA TRP A 726 29.79 6.08 -5.27
C TRP A 726 30.87 5.65 -6.25
N GLN A 727 31.19 4.37 -6.32
CA GLN A 727 32.14 3.83 -7.30
C GLN A 727 31.69 4.10 -8.73
N ALA A 728 30.43 3.82 -9.05
CA ALA A 728 29.86 4.08 -10.37
C ALA A 728 29.80 5.59 -10.68
N HIS A 729 29.48 6.43 -9.68
CA HIS A 729 29.52 7.89 -9.83
C HIS A 729 30.93 8.41 -10.15
N GLN A 730 31.95 7.92 -9.46
CA GLN A 730 33.36 8.25 -9.79
C GLN A 730 33.76 7.78 -11.18
N ALA A 731 33.24 6.65 -11.64
CA ALA A 731 33.43 6.14 -12.99
C ALA A 731 32.64 6.93 -14.07
N LYS A 732 31.85 7.93 -13.68
CA LYS A 732 30.94 8.73 -14.54
C LYS A 732 29.90 7.88 -15.26
N GLU A 733 29.43 6.80 -14.60
CA GLU A 733 28.42 5.91 -15.15
C GLU A 733 26.96 6.39 -14.90
N GLU A 734 26.75 7.49 -14.19
CA GLU A 734 25.43 8.06 -13.80
C GLU A 734 24.44 7.01 -13.25
N PRO A 735 24.80 6.28 -12.19
CA PRO A 735 23.97 5.20 -11.67
C PRO A 735 22.67 5.73 -11.05
N VAL A 736 21.58 4.99 -11.26
CA VAL A 736 20.28 5.29 -10.64
C VAL A 736 19.99 4.28 -9.56
N VAL A 737 19.65 4.77 -8.37
CA VAL A 737 19.26 3.94 -7.22
C VAL A 737 17.76 3.98 -7.03
N TYR A 738 17.14 2.82 -6.87
CA TYR A 738 15.71 2.69 -6.58
C TYR A 738 15.48 2.22 -5.15
N ALA A 739 14.57 2.85 -4.45
CA ALA A 739 14.14 2.43 -3.12
C ALA A 739 12.62 2.38 -3.01
N HIS A 740 12.11 1.43 -2.22
CA HIS A 740 10.66 1.18 -2.11
C HIS A 740 9.91 2.30 -1.38
N ARG A 741 10.52 2.96 -0.42
CA ARG A 741 9.87 3.95 0.44
C ARG A 741 10.53 5.32 0.30
N ARG A 742 9.71 6.40 0.33
CA ARG A 742 10.20 7.78 0.27
C ARG A 742 11.21 8.11 1.36
N ALA A 743 10.92 7.70 2.60
CA ALA A 743 11.84 7.93 3.70
C ALA A 743 13.21 7.23 3.50
N GLN A 744 13.24 6.07 2.85
CA GLN A 744 14.50 5.43 2.45
C GLN A 744 15.21 6.21 1.34
N VAL A 745 14.44 6.70 0.35
CA VAL A 745 14.96 7.59 -0.70
C VAL A 745 15.60 8.82 -0.09
N ASP A 746 14.88 9.50 0.83
CA ASP A 746 15.35 10.72 1.49
C ASP A 746 16.65 10.46 2.28
N ARG A 747 16.71 9.35 3.03
CA ARG A 747 17.89 8.95 3.81
C ARG A 747 19.10 8.65 2.90
N LEU A 748 18.91 7.83 1.87
CA LEU A 748 19.98 7.50 0.94
C LEU A 748 20.50 8.77 0.22
N ASN A 749 19.59 9.65 -0.19
CA ASN A 749 19.93 10.92 -0.79
C ASN A 749 20.81 11.78 0.14
N GLN A 750 20.44 11.89 1.43
CA GLN A 750 21.23 12.63 2.41
C GLN A 750 22.62 12.05 2.59
N VAL A 751 22.75 10.71 2.63
CA VAL A 751 24.08 10.06 2.74
C VAL A 751 24.92 10.35 1.51
N CYS A 752 24.38 10.20 0.31
CA CYS A 752 25.08 10.48 -0.93
C CYS A 752 25.43 11.97 -1.08
N GLN A 753 24.54 12.89 -0.64
CA GLN A 753 24.83 14.32 -0.62
C GLN A 753 26.01 14.66 0.31
N ARG A 754 26.06 14.06 1.51
CA ARG A 754 27.21 14.21 2.42
C ARG A 754 28.49 13.71 1.76
N LEU A 755 28.47 12.54 1.17
CA LEU A 755 29.62 11.95 0.52
C LEU A 755 30.15 12.86 -0.60
N ARG A 756 29.26 13.44 -1.44
CA ARG A 756 29.63 14.41 -2.46
C ARG A 756 30.21 15.72 -1.86
N ALA A 757 29.61 16.18 -0.79
CA ALA A 757 30.11 17.36 -0.08
C ALA A 757 31.51 17.13 0.50
N ASP A 758 31.74 15.98 1.13
CA ASP A 758 33.03 15.59 1.71
C ASP A 758 34.14 15.48 0.64
N HIS A 759 33.76 15.20 -0.60
CA HIS A 759 34.69 15.17 -1.76
C HIS A 759 34.75 16.49 -2.55
N GLY A 760 34.11 17.56 -2.04
CA GLY A 760 34.20 18.89 -2.64
C GLY A 760 33.38 19.10 -3.92
N GLU A 761 32.44 18.21 -4.22
CA GLU A 761 31.57 18.34 -5.40
C GLU A 761 30.40 19.32 -5.22
N LEU A 762 30.12 19.73 -3.98
CA LEU A 762 29.01 20.61 -3.66
C LEU A 762 29.48 21.94 -3.06
N GLY A 763 28.75 23.01 -3.35
CA GLY A 763 29.00 24.31 -2.73
C GLY A 763 28.84 24.26 -1.19
N ALA A 764 29.48 25.21 -0.50
CA ALA A 764 29.45 25.27 0.98
C ALA A 764 28.12 25.79 1.54
N GLU A 765 27.48 26.72 0.83
CA GLU A 765 26.20 27.31 1.28
C GLU A 765 25.06 26.29 1.17
N ARG A 766 24.14 26.37 2.15
CA ARG A 766 22.95 25.51 2.22
C ARG A 766 21.68 26.34 2.29
N LEU A 767 20.68 26.00 1.49
CA LEU A 767 19.32 26.55 1.60
C LEU A 767 18.38 25.46 2.09
N ALA A 768 17.79 25.67 3.29
CA ALA A 768 16.79 24.76 3.85
C ALA A 768 15.43 24.97 3.18
N VAL A 769 14.81 23.88 2.70
CA VAL A 769 13.46 23.84 2.14
C VAL A 769 12.70 22.65 2.78
N GLY A 770 11.80 22.95 3.72
CA GLY A 770 11.22 21.93 4.60
C GLY A 770 12.33 21.25 5.43
N ASP A 771 12.33 19.92 5.46
CA ASP A 771 13.29 19.11 6.21
C ASP A 771 14.59 18.82 5.42
N LEU A 772 14.74 19.36 4.23
CA LEU A 772 15.88 19.12 3.35
C LEU A 772 16.75 20.39 3.22
N ALA A 773 18.04 20.19 3.06
CA ALA A 773 19.00 21.28 2.80
C ALA A 773 19.70 21.03 1.46
N PHE A 774 19.75 22.06 0.64
CA PHE A 774 20.26 22.00 -0.73
C PHE A 774 21.51 22.89 -0.90
N ALA A 775 22.41 22.47 -1.77
CA ALA A 775 23.64 23.16 -2.13
C ALA A 775 23.75 23.41 -3.65
N VAL A 776 24.63 24.30 -4.04
CA VAL A 776 25.04 24.43 -5.43
C VAL A 776 25.72 23.11 -5.88
N GLY A 777 25.36 22.61 -7.06
CA GLY A 777 25.80 21.33 -7.57
C GLY A 777 24.84 20.17 -7.24
N ASP A 778 23.85 20.38 -6.36
CA ASP A 778 22.83 19.36 -6.13
C ASP A 778 21.92 19.20 -7.35
N ARG A 779 21.60 17.95 -7.66
CA ARG A 779 20.58 17.62 -8.66
C ARG A 779 19.25 17.43 -7.95
N VAL A 780 18.19 18.07 -8.41
CA VAL A 780 16.86 18.08 -7.81
C VAL A 780 15.79 17.67 -8.81
N VAL A 781 14.72 17.09 -8.32
CA VAL A 781 13.50 16.89 -9.10
C VAL A 781 12.43 17.86 -8.64
N LEU A 782 11.90 18.64 -9.57
CA LEU A 782 10.86 19.62 -9.33
C LEU A 782 9.52 18.90 -9.18
N GLY A 783 8.92 18.94 -8.01
CA GLY A 783 7.75 18.14 -7.61
C GLY A 783 6.40 18.84 -7.83
N ALA A 784 6.38 20.04 -8.42
CA ALA A 784 5.15 20.78 -8.66
C ALA A 784 5.11 21.40 -10.05
N ASN A 785 3.91 21.41 -10.66
CA ASN A 785 3.67 22.08 -11.93
C ASN A 785 3.67 23.61 -11.77
N ALA A 786 4.54 24.30 -12.49
CA ALA A 786 4.58 25.75 -12.60
C ALA A 786 4.77 26.21 -14.07
N LEU A 787 4.18 25.48 -15.02
CA LEU A 787 4.36 25.66 -16.46
C LEU A 787 4.10 27.09 -16.91
N LYS A 788 2.99 27.73 -16.45
CA LYS A 788 2.64 29.11 -16.85
C LYS A 788 3.57 30.18 -16.29
N ARG A 789 4.15 29.99 -15.10
CA ARG A 789 4.96 30.99 -14.41
C ARG A 789 6.46 30.77 -14.55
N LEU A 790 6.90 29.53 -14.54
CA LEU A 790 8.30 29.16 -14.54
C LEU A 790 8.69 28.25 -15.72
N GLY A 791 7.73 27.76 -16.47
CA GLY A 791 7.96 26.82 -17.58
C GLY A 791 8.44 25.43 -17.11
N VAL A 792 8.18 25.04 -15.85
CA VAL A 792 8.62 23.77 -15.30
C VAL A 792 7.43 22.85 -15.00
N ALA A 793 7.60 21.58 -15.27
CA ALA A 793 6.64 20.52 -15.00
C ALA A 793 7.02 19.72 -13.76
N ASN A 794 6.05 19.05 -13.16
CA ASN A 794 6.30 18.06 -12.12
C ASN A 794 7.10 16.88 -12.70
N GLY A 795 8.22 16.55 -12.07
CA GLY A 795 9.16 15.52 -12.51
C GLY A 795 10.36 16.04 -13.29
N THR A 796 10.44 17.36 -13.59
CA THR A 796 11.61 17.96 -14.26
C THR A 796 12.85 17.79 -13.40
N SER A 797 13.89 17.18 -13.95
CA SER A 797 15.22 17.07 -13.31
C SER A 797 16.04 18.33 -13.59
N ALA A 798 16.72 18.82 -12.57
CA ALA A 798 17.51 20.04 -12.66
C ALA A 798 18.72 19.99 -11.72
N GLU A 799 19.74 20.79 -12.04
CA GLU A 799 20.93 21.02 -11.22
C GLU A 799 20.88 22.43 -10.63
N ILE A 800 21.20 22.56 -9.36
CA ILE A 800 21.26 23.87 -8.69
C ILE A 800 22.56 24.56 -9.09
N THR A 801 22.44 25.72 -9.71
CA THR A 801 23.57 26.52 -10.17
C THR A 801 23.89 27.73 -9.29
N ALA A 802 22.89 28.21 -8.53
CA ALA A 802 23.10 29.32 -7.58
C ALA A 802 22.04 29.29 -6.46
N LEU A 803 22.43 29.72 -5.27
CA LEU A 803 21.57 29.93 -4.11
C LEU A 803 21.57 31.39 -3.68
N ASP A 804 20.43 31.92 -3.28
CA ASP A 804 20.28 33.22 -2.62
C ASP A 804 19.58 32.93 -1.27
N VAL A 805 20.41 32.59 -0.27
CA VAL A 805 19.94 32.18 1.05
C VAL A 805 19.13 33.29 1.75
N PRO A 806 19.57 34.59 1.76
CA PRO A 806 18.78 35.66 2.37
C PRO A 806 17.40 35.85 1.74
N ARG A 807 17.29 35.72 0.40
CA ARG A 807 16.01 35.83 -0.33
C ARG A 807 15.25 34.56 -0.45
N ARG A 808 15.79 33.43 0.05
CA ARG A 808 15.23 32.09 -0.06
C ARG A 808 14.82 31.74 -1.51
N THR A 809 15.74 31.95 -2.46
CA THR A 809 15.55 31.56 -3.87
C THR A 809 16.70 30.71 -4.34
N MET A 810 16.47 29.88 -5.34
CA MET A 810 17.52 29.12 -6.00
C MET A 810 17.39 29.20 -7.51
N THR A 811 18.52 29.11 -8.21
CA THR A 811 18.56 29.02 -9.67
C THR A 811 18.93 27.60 -10.05
N VAL A 812 18.15 27.02 -10.94
CA VAL A 812 18.35 25.65 -11.40
C VAL A 812 18.51 25.63 -12.92
N ARG A 813 19.31 24.70 -13.42
CA ARG A 813 19.47 24.38 -14.84
C ARG A 813 18.80 23.06 -15.10
N THR A 814 17.82 23.01 -16.00
CA THR A 814 17.15 21.76 -16.39
C THR A 814 18.12 20.80 -17.10
N LEU A 815 17.99 19.51 -16.81
CA LEU A 815 18.90 18.47 -17.34
C LEU A 815 18.35 17.78 -18.61
N GLU A 816 17.03 17.77 -18.76
CA GLU A 816 16.33 17.03 -19.81
C GLU A 816 15.92 17.89 -21.01
N ALA A 817 16.03 19.22 -20.92
CA ALA A 817 15.69 20.13 -22.01
C ALA A 817 16.90 20.39 -22.93
N ASP A 818 16.67 20.37 -24.24
CA ASP A 818 17.67 20.74 -25.23
C ASP A 818 17.15 21.96 -26.05
N PRO A 819 17.74 23.15 -25.87
CA PRO A 819 18.85 23.47 -24.96
C PRO A 819 18.41 23.53 -23.49
N PRO A 820 19.34 23.28 -22.54
CA PRO A 820 19.08 23.39 -21.12
C PRO A 820 18.59 24.78 -20.73
N ARG A 821 17.55 24.84 -19.90
CA ARG A 821 16.94 26.11 -19.47
C ARG A 821 17.36 26.45 -18.06
N THR A 822 17.70 27.70 -17.83
CA THR A 822 17.97 28.23 -16.49
C THR A 822 16.67 28.85 -15.93
N VAL A 823 16.27 28.42 -14.75
CA VAL A 823 15.02 28.82 -14.09
C VAL A 823 15.32 29.26 -12.67
N ARG A 824 14.85 30.45 -12.29
CA ARG A 824 14.90 30.92 -10.91
C ARG A 824 13.64 30.45 -10.17
N LEU A 825 13.82 29.66 -9.12
CA LEU A 825 12.73 29.17 -8.25
C LEU A 825 12.54 30.17 -7.09
N PRO A 826 11.42 30.86 -7.06
CA PRO A 826 11.12 31.84 -6.00
C PRO A 826 10.62 31.17 -4.72
N THR A 827 10.59 31.90 -3.62
CA THR A 827 10.13 31.47 -2.30
C THR A 827 8.76 30.77 -2.33
N TRP A 828 7.78 31.33 -3.09
CA TRP A 828 6.44 30.74 -3.19
C TRP A 828 6.46 29.33 -3.82
N TYR A 829 7.48 29.03 -4.66
CA TYR A 829 7.64 27.69 -5.20
C TYR A 829 8.29 26.76 -4.17
N LEU A 830 9.27 27.23 -3.42
CA LEU A 830 10.04 26.44 -2.46
C LEU A 830 9.23 26.15 -1.19
N ASP A 831 8.62 27.18 -0.60
CA ASP A 831 7.93 27.11 0.69
C ASP A 831 6.41 26.93 0.57
N GLY A 832 5.88 26.73 -0.63
CA GLY A 832 4.44 26.58 -0.83
C GLY A 832 3.89 25.32 -0.18
N GLU A 833 2.72 25.40 0.42
CA GLU A 833 2.02 24.28 1.05
C GLU A 833 1.91 23.08 0.09
N VAL A 834 2.28 21.92 0.61
CA VAL A 834 2.10 20.64 -0.07
C VAL A 834 0.77 20.05 0.42
N ARG A 835 -0.22 19.99 -0.44
CA ARG A 835 -1.50 19.38 -0.10
C ARG A 835 -1.31 17.91 0.28
N PRO A 836 -2.09 17.37 1.24
CA PRO A 836 -2.04 15.95 1.58
C PRO A 836 -2.17 15.09 0.31
N GLY A 837 -1.19 14.21 0.09
CA GLY A 837 -1.14 13.35 -1.10
C GLY A 837 -0.28 13.87 -2.26
N GLN A 838 0.15 15.13 -2.27
CA GLN A 838 1.08 15.66 -3.28
C GLN A 838 2.55 15.35 -2.90
N SER A 839 3.41 15.28 -3.93
CA SER A 839 4.85 15.21 -3.74
C SER A 839 5.37 16.52 -3.18
N ARG A 840 6.46 16.48 -2.37
CA ARG A 840 7.20 17.69 -2.00
C ARG A 840 7.54 18.48 -3.26
N ARG A 841 7.55 19.82 -3.16
CA ARG A 841 7.83 20.69 -4.31
C ARG A 841 9.27 20.58 -4.81
N LEU A 842 10.16 20.16 -3.94
CA LEU A 842 11.52 19.75 -4.25
C LEU A 842 11.79 18.41 -3.60
N THR A 843 12.34 17.49 -4.34
CA THR A 843 12.89 16.24 -3.80
C THR A 843 14.40 16.23 -3.99
N SER A 844 15.04 15.59 -3.07
CA SER A 844 16.46 15.61 -2.80
C SER A 844 17.33 15.21 -3.97
N PRO A 845 18.56 15.68 -3.94
CA PRO A 845 19.52 15.67 -5.01
C PRO A 845 20.23 14.34 -5.08
N MET A 846 20.15 13.71 -6.23
CA MET A 846 21.09 12.66 -6.62
C MET A 846 21.49 12.84 -8.08
N PRO A 847 22.69 12.54 -8.46
CA PRO A 847 23.01 12.32 -9.85
C PRO A 847 22.38 10.99 -10.27
N GLY A 848 21.21 11.08 -10.89
CA GLY A 848 20.31 9.98 -11.16
C GLY A 848 19.16 9.94 -10.12
N PRO A 849 17.89 9.95 -10.54
CA PRO A 849 16.78 10.01 -9.59
C PRO A 849 16.70 8.71 -8.79
N ILE A 850 16.79 8.79 -7.45
CA ILE A 850 16.23 7.75 -6.61
C ILE A 850 14.72 7.91 -6.70
N CYS A 851 14.08 7.07 -7.48
CA CYS A 851 12.63 7.09 -7.64
C CYS A 851 11.99 6.10 -6.69
N ALA A 852 11.12 6.57 -5.79
CA ALA A 852 10.11 5.69 -5.24
C ALA A 852 9.10 5.41 -6.36
N PRO A 853 8.80 4.15 -6.71
CA PRO A 853 7.78 3.86 -7.71
C PRO A 853 6.44 4.45 -7.27
N LYS A 854 5.86 5.33 -8.10
CA LYS A 854 4.61 6.05 -7.81
C LYS A 854 3.39 5.15 -7.53
N ALA A 855 3.50 3.85 -7.82
CA ALA A 855 2.39 2.90 -7.78
C ALA A 855 2.16 2.16 -6.46
N ALA A 856 2.96 2.40 -5.41
CA ALA A 856 2.91 1.58 -4.19
C ALA A 856 1.82 2.00 -3.18
N ARG A 857 0.87 2.87 -3.51
CA ARG A 857 -0.07 3.39 -2.51
C ARG A 857 -1.29 2.53 -2.22
N ASN A 858 -1.70 1.59 -3.11
CA ASN A 858 -2.99 0.93 -2.94
C ASN A 858 -3.08 -0.57 -3.28
N SER A 859 -2.00 -1.26 -3.58
CA SER A 859 -2.05 -2.72 -3.70
C SER A 859 -0.89 -3.36 -2.97
N GLY A 860 -1.17 -4.29 -2.07
CA GLY A 860 -0.18 -5.08 -1.36
C GLY A 860 0.61 -6.05 -2.27
N ARG A 861 0.81 -5.69 -3.54
CA ARG A 861 1.62 -6.43 -4.50
C ARG A 861 2.50 -5.45 -5.26
N CYS A 862 3.76 -5.38 -4.89
CA CYS A 862 4.79 -4.67 -5.62
C CYS A 862 5.31 -5.52 -6.77
N SER A 863 5.34 -4.93 -7.97
CA SER A 863 6.19 -5.41 -9.05
C SER A 863 7.46 -4.53 -9.09
N PRO A 864 8.66 -5.07 -8.97
CA PRO A 864 9.90 -4.29 -8.87
C PRO A 864 10.48 -3.80 -10.21
N TRP A 865 9.78 -3.93 -11.35
CA TRP A 865 10.43 -3.98 -12.66
C TRP A 865 10.00 -2.91 -13.68
N THR A 866 10.01 -1.63 -13.34
CA THR A 866 9.93 -0.55 -14.32
C THR A 866 11.11 0.40 -14.14
N ALA A 867 12.13 0.25 -14.99
CA ALA A 867 13.19 1.24 -15.10
C ALA A 867 12.73 2.40 -15.99
N PRO A 868 12.90 3.68 -15.59
CA PRO A 868 12.72 4.79 -16.49
C PRO A 868 13.86 4.81 -17.52
N ARG A 869 13.51 5.15 -18.74
CA ARG A 869 14.46 5.40 -19.80
C ARG A 869 15.23 6.69 -19.49
N THR A 870 16.53 6.64 -19.40
CA THR A 870 17.41 7.74 -19.76
C THR A 870 18.77 7.19 -20.10
N CYS A 871 19.05 6.95 -21.37
CA CYS A 871 20.38 7.07 -21.95
C CYS A 871 20.22 7.29 -23.44
N ARG A 872 20.44 8.52 -23.90
CA ARG A 872 20.72 8.80 -25.29
C ARG A 872 22.01 8.08 -25.68
N ALA A 873 21.94 7.29 -26.73
CA ALA A 873 23.13 6.91 -27.45
C ALA A 873 23.64 8.15 -28.22
N SER A 874 24.59 8.91 -27.65
CA SER A 874 25.47 9.74 -28.45
C SER A 874 26.39 8.79 -29.21
N THR A 875 26.41 8.94 -30.54
CA THR A 875 27.31 8.29 -31.47
C THR A 875 28.76 8.41 -30.99
N CYS A 876 29.31 7.35 -30.44
CA CYS A 876 30.71 7.08 -30.38
C CYS A 876 30.92 5.59 -30.60
N SER A 877 31.56 5.30 -31.72
CA SER A 877 32.05 4.02 -32.13
C SER A 877 33.10 3.51 -31.15
N SER A 878 32.71 2.65 -30.23
CA SER A 878 33.58 1.64 -29.58
C SER A 878 32.69 0.76 -28.67
N PRO A 879 32.86 -0.56 -28.66
CA PRO A 879 32.05 -1.45 -27.87
C PRO A 879 32.54 -1.44 -26.43
N ALA A 880 32.16 -0.43 -25.65
CA ALA A 880 32.31 -0.48 -24.22
C ALA A 880 31.15 -1.33 -23.67
N ARG A 881 31.52 -2.36 -22.95
CA ARG A 881 30.62 -3.28 -22.24
C ARG A 881 29.63 -2.44 -21.38
N ARG A 882 28.37 -2.42 -21.77
CA ARG A 882 27.30 -1.91 -20.88
C ARG A 882 27.12 -2.93 -19.77
N SER A 883 27.61 -2.62 -18.59
CA SER A 883 27.36 -3.40 -17.39
C SER A 883 25.85 -3.40 -17.09
N ALA A 884 25.29 -4.58 -16.93
CA ALA A 884 23.91 -4.75 -16.49
C ALA A 884 23.73 -4.21 -15.07
N PRO A 885 22.55 -3.68 -14.70
CA PRO A 885 22.32 -3.15 -13.37
C PRO A 885 22.45 -4.25 -12.31
N THR A 886 23.23 -4.00 -11.28
CA THR A 886 23.36 -4.86 -10.11
C THR A 886 22.24 -4.53 -9.13
N PHE A 887 21.48 -5.51 -8.68
CA PHE A 887 20.43 -5.35 -7.67
C PHE A 887 21.01 -5.63 -6.28
N ILE A 888 20.83 -4.71 -5.39
CA ILE A 888 21.21 -4.82 -3.97
C ILE A 888 19.98 -4.96 -3.07
#